data_29560a91846fc3177135443a097ca7ad
#
_entry.id   29560a91846fc3177135443a097ca7ad
#
_cell.length_a   1.000
_cell.length_b   1.000
_cell.length_c   1.000
_cell.angle_alpha   90.00
_cell.angle_beta   90.00
_cell.angle_gamma   90.00
#
_symmetry.space_group_name_H-M   'P 1'
#
loop_
_entity.id
_entity.type
_entity.pdbx_description
1 polymer ?
#
loop_
_entity_poly.entity_id
_entity_poly.type
_entity_poly.pdbx_seq_one_letter_code
_entity_poly.pdbx_strand_id
1 'polypeptide(L)'
;MLMLTPSTSLAEDTPFAAEEVFLEVFINDLRKDTVLLLRNEDRLFAGAQDLQRWRLRLPNTNPLTFYGEDFYALDALLGLTYRLDESTQMLTMQVPPRLFEATFLNGQEIDFNEPSAPSPGGFINYSLFANHAEGLTNTSGSLDLNRFGSWGSARTRILGSDLNEQASVIRLESTWTRDKPMELTRLRFGDAISGASSWSGVVRFGGVQWATDFSLQPGFMTSPRPKISGESSLPSTVELYVDNLLRMRREVPSGPFTIQDLPVINGQGDAQLVVRDILGREQVITKPFFTSSRLLKQGLQSYSYELGFVRKNFGIDSNNYGRLMAVGTHRLGYTEKFTGEVHGELLGSQQSVGLGGVLLSPAAGILSGNLAMSNSKKGVGGLLGLGFQRQSGNFSVGVNTQLTSQNFAKLGLQSETLAPRHISQMVVKMATNYFGSFAVNYTQQAFRDMEGYKSLSGSYVREVAGLGNLSASVTRYLNAEAKTVFGLNFSMNLDLGKRRGANINISAKPGGNNANLQLNRRLPAGSGVGYRLVSGLSDTDRREAEVSLQNGVGNYSLAAGQSQGQTAFRGSASGGVAFLGGSSFFSRRITDSFAVVQVPGYAGVGIYADNQLSTRTDSKGNALLTGLRSYQKNLVRIEQSNIPLDAQIDTLQLDAVPYFRSGLVLKFPVKRSRGALLTVVLENGELLPAGAQVEIINENILENELYPTGMGGEVYLTELELENQLRVIWKEQSCEFSLPFPETTDPLPHLGTYICIGVEP
;
A
#
# COMPACT_ATOMS: atom_id res chain seq x y z
N MET A 1 11.66 -50.13 -76.33
CA MET A 1 12.42 -48.93 -75.99
C MET A 1 12.52 -48.88 -74.52
N LEU A 2 13.67 -49.23 -74.01
CA LEU A 2 13.92 -49.53 -72.60
C LEU A 2 13.87 -48.25 -71.77
N MET A 3 13.10 -48.28 -70.64
CA MET A 3 13.19 -47.32 -69.58
C MET A 3 14.23 -47.82 -68.54
N LEU A 4 15.28 -47.02 -68.31
CA LEU A 4 16.23 -47.16 -67.22
C LEU A 4 15.68 -46.44 -66.00
N THR A 5 15.41 -47.15 -64.92
CA THR A 5 15.16 -46.61 -63.58
C THR A 5 16.49 -46.41 -62.88
N PRO A 6 16.73 -45.26 -62.22
CA PRO A 6 17.87 -45.09 -61.32
C PRO A 6 17.59 -45.81 -60.01
N SER A 7 18.48 -46.69 -59.62
CA SER A 7 18.53 -47.28 -58.28
C SER A 7 18.95 -46.20 -57.24
N THR A 8 18.02 -45.91 -56.37
CA THR A 8 18.35 -45.16 -55.14
C THR A 8 19.16 -46.05 -54.19
N SER A 9 20.41 -45.71 -53.99
CA SER A 9 21.25 -46.24 -52.92
C SER A 9 20.67 -45.81 -51.62
N LEU A 10 20.15 -46.73 -50.84
CA LEU A 10 19.90 -46.52 -49.39
C LEU A 10 21.30 -46.40 -48.75
N ALA A 11 21.59 -45.23 -48.20
CA ALA A 11 22.70 -45.08 -47.28
C ALA A 11 22.36 -45.95 -46.05
N GLU A 12 23.14 -46.96 -45.78
CA GLU A 12 23.13 -47.71 -44.54
C GLU A 12 23.48 -46.73 -43.43
N ASP A 13 22.51 -46.45 -42.54
CA ASP A 13 22.77 -45.86 -41.23
C ASP A 13 23.70 -46.81 -40.47
N THR A 14 24.97 -46.49 -40.42
CA THR A 14 25.89 -47.16 -39.48
C THR A 14 25.38 -46.87 -38.07
N PRO A 15 25.13 -47.90 -37.23
CA PRO A 15 24.67 -47.65 -35.87
C PRO A 15 25.69 -46.81 -35.15
N PHE A 16 25.23 -45.67 -34.61
CA PHE A 16 26.05 -44.76 -33.80
C PHE A 16 26.52 -45.54 -32.57
N ALA A 17 27.81 -45.95 -32.56
CA ALA A 17 28.39 -46.69 -31.45
C ALA A 17 28.67 -45.74 -30.27
N ALA A 18 27.70 -45.55 -29.43
CA ALA A 18 27.88 -44.81 -28.20
C ALA A 18 28.12 -45.79 -27.03
N GLU A 19 29.12 -45.51 -26.26
CA GLU A 19 29.44 -46.19 -24.97
C GLU A 19 28.71 -45.48 -23.84
N GLU A 20 27.99 -46.27 -23.00
CA GLU A 20 27.34 -45.77 -21.78
C GLU A 20 28.39 -45.67 -20.67
N VAL A 21 28.58 -44.46 -20.08
CA VAL A 21 29.51 -44.21 -19.00
C VAL A 21 28.80 -43.55 -17.83
N PHE A 22 28.94 -44.12 -16.62
CA PHE A 22 28.45 -43.51 -15.39
C PHE A 22 29.55 -42.69 -14.77
N LEU A 23 29.35 -41.38 -14.71
CA LEU A 23 30.34 -40.44 -14.21
C LEU A 23 29.79 -39.60 -13.06
N GLU A 24 30.62 -39.40 -12.05
CA GLU A 24 30.39 -38.40 -11.03
C GLU A 24 30.71 -37.02 -11.59
N VAL A 25 29.73 -36.14 -11.64
CA VAL A 25 29.86 -34.83 -12.32
C VAL A 25 30.13 -33.72 -11.33
N PHE A 26 31.16 -32.91 -11.62
CA PHE A 26 31.47 -31.70 -10.92
C PHE A 26 31.33 -30.52 -11.90
N ILE A 27 30.57 -29.49 -11.48
CA ILE A 27 30.38 -28.25 -12.25
C ILE A 27 30.94 -27.09 -11.44
N ASN A 28 31.95 -26.41 -11.96
CA ASN A 28 32.63 -25.32 -11.29
C ASN A 28 33.07 -25.70 -9.85
N ASP A 29 33.69 -26.87 -9.72
CA ASP A 29 34.17 -27.46 -8.46
C ASP A 29 33.07 -27.89 -7.47
N LEU A 30 31.80 -27.82 -7.86
CA LEU A 30 30.69 -28.32 -7.08
C LEU A 30 30.25 -29.70 -7.56
N ARG A 31 30.24 -30.65 -6.67
CA ARG A 31 29.68 -31.97 -6.91
C ARG A 31 28.18 -31.87 -7.23
N LYS A 32 27.77 -32.51 -8.30
CA LYS A 32 26.38 -32.67 -8.70
C LYS A 32 25.93 -34.10 -8.41
N ASP A 33 25.60 -34.82 -9.45
CA ASP A 33 25.08 -36.18 -9.35
C ASP A 33 26.02 -37.16 -10.07
N THR A 34 25.81 -38.45 -9.86
CA THR A 34 26.35 -39.49 -10.74
C THR A 34 25.31 -39.74 -11.81
N VAL A 35 25.64 -39.53 -13.07
CA VAL A 35 24.70 -39.61 -14.20
C VAL A 35 25.24 -40.47 -15.31
N LEU A 36 24.33 -41.01 -16.13
CA LEU A 36 24.65 -41.71 -17.36
C LEU A 36 24.96 -40.70 -18.47
N LEU A 37 26.15 -40.75 -19.00
CA LEU A 37 26.57 -40.00 -20.20
C LEU A 37 26.84 -40.97 -21.33
N LEU A 38 26.71 -40.50 -22.57
CA LEU A 38 27.12 -41.26 -23.75
C LEU A 38 28.48 -40.76 -24.22
N ARG A 39 29.35 -41.69 -24.51
CA ARG A 39 30.68 -41.41 -25.11
C ARG A 39 30.74 -41.89 -26.54
N ASN A 40 31.22 -41.06 -27.43
CA ASN A 40 31.53 -41.45 -28.79
C ASN A 40 32.89 -40.86 -29.12
N GLU A 41 33.90 -41.72 -29.28
CA GLU A 41 35.31 -41.35 -29.37
C GLU A 41 35.72 -40.43 -28.18
N ASP A 42 36.16 -39.19 -28.42
CA ASP A 42 36.55 -38.24 -27.43
C ASP A 42 35.40 -37.28 -27.00
N ARG A 43 34.21 -37.50 -27.51
CA ARG A 43 33.05 -36.61 -27.24
C ARG A 43 32.11 -37.22 -26.19
N LEU A 44 31.68 -36.39 -25.25
CA LEU A 44 30.68 -36.75 -24.25
C LEU A 44 29.37 -36.06 -24.54
N PHE A 45 28.28 -36.81 -24.35
CA PHE A 45 26.91 -36.35 -24.52
C PHE A 45 26.17 -36.49 -23.19
N ALA A 46 25.46 -35.45 -22.80
CA ALA A 46 24.63 -35.43 -21.58
C ALA A 46 23.15 -35.43 -21.95
N GLY A 47 22.35 -36.13 -21.17
CA GLY A 47 20.91 -36.17 -21.34
C GLY A 47 20.27 -34.77 -21.16
N ALA A 48 19.21 -34.50 -21.93
CA ALA A 48 18.48 -33.25 -21.83
C ALA A 48 18.00 -32.98 -20.41
N GLN A 49 17.53 -33.99 -19.69
CA GLN A 49 17.06 -33.90 -18.32
C GLN A 49 18.18 -33.53 -17.34
N ASP A 50 19.38 -34.10 -17.55
CA ASP A 50 20.54 -33.79 -16.72
C ASP A 50 21.03 -32.36 -16.94
N LEU A 51 21.11 -31.90 -18.20
CA LEU A 51 21.43 -30.49 -18.52
C LEU A 51 20.44 -29.55 -17.87
N GLN A 52 19.13 -29.83 -17.90
CA GLN A 52 18.11 -29.03 -17.23
C GLN A 52 18.23 -29.08 -15.71
N ARG A 53 18.49 -30.24 -15.12
CA ARG A 53 18.74 -30.41 -13.68
C ARG A 53 19.95 -29.60 -13.21
N TRP A 54 20.97 -29.50 -14.03
CA TRP A 54 22.14 -28.64 -13.81
C TRP A 54 21.85 -27.17 -14.17
N ARG A 55 20.65 -26.86 -14.66
CA ARG A 55 20.22 -25.53 -15.12
C ARG A 55 21.03 -25.02 -16.30
N LEU A 56 21.58 -25.89 -17.14
CA LEU A 56 22.25 -25.51 -18.36
C LEU A 56 21.23 -25.37 -19.49
N ARG A 57 21.43 -24.34 -20.31
CA ARG A 57 20.63 -24.13 -21.51
C ARG A 57 20.95 -25.21 -22.52
N LEU A 58 19.92 -25.81 -23.10
CA LEU A 58 20.11 -26.76 -24.16
C LEU A 58 20.79 -26.07 -25.36
N PRO A 59 21.80 -26.69 -25.98
CA PRO A 59 22.44 -26.14 -27.19
C PRO A 59 21.47 -26.15 -28.35
N ASN A 60 21.62 -25.21 -29.27
CA ASN A 60 20.79 -25.15 -30.50
C ASN A 60 21.37 -26.07 -31.60
N THR A 61 21.49 -27.36 -31.26
CA THR A 61 21.99 -28.43 -32.14
C THR A 61 20.98 -29.58 -32.11
N ASN A 62 20.98 -30.41 -33.13
CA ASN A 62 20.14 -31.59 -33.11
C ASN A 62 20.63 -32.58 -32.05
N PRO A 63 19.71 -33.07 -31.19
CA PRO A 63 20.07 -34.08 -30.21
C PRO A 63 20.37 -35.43 -30.84
N LEU A 64 21.14 -36.22 -30.12
CA LEU A 64 21.26 -37.66 -30.38
C LEU A 64 20.16 -38.37 -29.57
N THR A 65 19.23 -39.03 -30.22
CA THR A 65 18.20 -39.82 -29.51
C THR A 65 18.73 -41.20 -29.21
N PHE A 66 18.79 -41.58 -27.95
CA PHE A 66 19.22 -42.89 -27.48
C PHE A 66 18.22 -43.43 -26.44
N TYR A 67 17.69 -44.61 -26.66
CA TYR A 67 16.59 -45.20 -25.86
C TYR A 67 15.36 -44.31 -25.68
N GLY A 68 15.09 -43.44 -26.62
CA GLY A 68 13.95 -42.51 -26.55
C GLY A 68 14.21 -41.21 -25.72
N GLU A 69 15.46 -41.02 -25.26
CA GLU A 69 15.89 -39.81 -24.61
C GLU A 69 16.86 -39.03 -25.51
N ASP A 70 16.82 -37.68 -25.38
CA ASP A 70 17.64 -36.77 -26.17
C ASP A 70 18.94 -36.43 -25.42
N PHE A 71 20.06 -36.67 -26.08
CA PHE A 71 21.41 -36.38 -25.58
C PHE A 71 22.06 -35.28 -26.42
N TYR A 72 22.74 -34.37 -25.76
CA TYR A 72 23.46 -33.24 -26.39
C TYR A 72 24.95 -33.32 -26.12
N ALA A 73 25.75 -33.07 -27.15
CA ALA A 73 27.19 -33.03 -27.02
C ALA A 73 27.63 -31.87 -26.10
N LEU A 74 28.49 -32.13 -25.11
CA LEU A 74 28.98 -31.11 -24.17
C LEU A 74 29.81 -30.02 -24.86
N ASP A 75 30.53 -30.35 -25.93
CA ASP A 75 31.30 -29.41 -26.74
C ASP A 75 30.44 -28.47 -27.61
N ALA A 76 29.16 -28.80 -27.81
CA ALA A 76 28.19 -27.88 -28.43
C ALA A 76 27.84 -26.69 -27.54
N LEU A 77 28.13 -26.74 -26.24
CA LEU A 77 27.96 -25.66 -25.30
C LEU A 77 29.17 -24.71 -25.34
N LEU A 78 29.12 -23.70 -26.20
CA LEU A 78 30.22 -22.79 -26.48
C LEU A 78 30.82 -22.13 -25.23
N GLY A 79 32.06 -22.50 -24.90
CA GLY A 79 32.80 -21.99 -23.73
C GLY A 79 32.75 -22.91 -22.52
N LEU A 80 32.04 -24.02 -22.56
CA LEU A 80 32.18 -25.10 -21.61
C LEU A 80 33.50 -25.83 -21.91
N THR A 81 34.29 -26.13 -20.87
CA THR A 81 35.42 -27.01 -20.94
C THR A 81 35.26 -28.14 -19.94
N TYR A 82 35.69 -29.33 -20.29
CA TYR A 82 35.58 -30.47 -19.38
C TYR A 82 36.82 -31.33 -19.40
N ARG A 83 37.04 -32.02 -18.30
CA ARG A 83 38.11 -33.00 -18.10
C ARG A 83 37.50 -34.27 -17.53
N LEU A 84 37.72 -35.38 -18.22
CA LEU A 84 37.36 -36.73 -17.76
C LEU A 84 38.58 -37.37 -17.08
N ASP A 85 38.41 -37.86 -15.87
CA ASP A 85 39.35 -38.73 -15.19
C ASP A 85 38.75 -40.15 -15.15
N GLU A 86 39.20 -41.00 -16.03
CA GLU A 86 38.73 -42.38 -16.18
C GLU A 86 39.03 -43.23 -14.93
N SER A 87 40.14 -42.95 -14.24
CA SER A 87 40.59 -43.73 -13.10
C SER A 87 39.67 -43.55 -11.89
N THR A 88 39.07 -42.38 -11.75
CA THR A 88 38.14 -42.02 -10.66
C THR A 88 36.70 -41.93 -11.12
N GLN A 89 36.43 -42.14 -12.41
CA GLN A 89 35.11 -41.96 -13.03
C GLN A 89 34.48 -40.56 -12.77
N MET A 90 35.31 -39.54 -12.81
CA MET A 90 34.94 -38.15 -12.52
C MET A 90 34.96 -37.30 -13.79
N LEU A 91 33.89 -36.54 -14.00
CA LEU A 91 33.81 -35.50 -15.03
C LEU A 91 33.80 -34.12 -14.35
N THR A 92 34.87 -33.36 -14.53
CA THR A 92 34.95 -31.96 -14.06
C THR A 92 34.67 -31.02 -15.23
N MET A 93 33.65 -30.21 -15.10
CA MET A 93 33.25 -29.21 -16.10
C MET A 93 33.44 -27.79 -15.54
N GLN A 94 34.05 -26.93 -16.35
CA GLN A 94 34.12 -25.49 -16.11
C GLN A 94 33.10 -24.82 -17.02
N VAL A 95 32.04 -24.29 -16.41
CA VAL A 95 30.88 -23.74 -17.11
C VAL A 95 30.79 -22.25 -16.86
N PRO A 96 30.87 -21.40 -17.90
CA PRO A 96 30.70 -19.96 -17.74
C PRO A 96 29.26 -19.61 -17.37
N PRO A 97 29.03 -18.54 -16.58
CA PRO A 97 27.71 -18.16 -16.08
C PRO A 97 26.63 -18.05 -17.17
N ARG A 98 26.99 -17.57 -18.35
CA ARG A 98 26.05 -17.36 -19.48
C ARG A 98 25.38 -18.64 -20.01
N LEU A 99 25.93 -19.81 -19.72
CA LEU A 99 25.34 -21.08 -20.15
C LEU A 99 24.25 -21.59 -19.21
N PHE A 100 24.18 -21.07 -18.01
CA PHE A 100 23.08 -21.40 -17.10
C PHE A 100 21.82 -20.61 -17.45
N GLU A 101 20.68 -21.13 -17.01
CA GLU A 101 19.40 -20.43 -17.09
C GLU A 101 19.42 -19.13 -16.24
N ALA A 102 18.79 -18.08 -16.79
CA ALA A 102 18.70 -16.81 -16.10
C ALA A 102 17.71 -16.86 -14.92
N THR A 103 18.10 -16.25 -13.82
CA THR A 103 17.24 -16.09 -12.63
C THR A 103 16.72 -14.67 -12.58
N PHE A 104 15.38 -14.52 -12.42
CA PHE A 104 14.75 -13.22 -12.23
C PHE A 104 14.29 -13.08 -10.79
N LEU A 105 14.68 -12.00 -10.15
CA LEU A 105 14.31 -11.65 -8.78
C LEU A 105 13.53 -10.36 -8.77
N ASN A 106 12.49 -10.28 -7.97
CA ASN A 106 11.81 -9.03 -7.68
C ASN A 106 12.48 -8.35 -6.48
N GLY A 107 12.90 -7.11 -6.65
CA GLY A 107 13.50 -6.31 -5.58
C GLY A 107 12.50 -5.92 -4.50
N GLN A 108 11.23 -5.97 -4.81
CA GLN A 108 10.13 -5.73 -3.87
C GLN A 108 8.99 -6.72 -4.15
N GLU A 109 8.69 -7.54 -3.16
CA GLU A 109 7.47 -8.36 -3.17
C GLU A 109 6.29 -7.46 -2.81
N ILE A 110 5.31 -7.37 -3.70
CA ILE A 110 4.05 -6.69 -3.45
C ILE A 110 3.00 -7.79 -3.31
N ASP A 111 2.62 -8.08 -2.07
CA ASP A 111 1.47 -8.93 -1.81
C ASP A 111 0.20 -8.15 -2.13
N PHE A 112 -0.38 -8.42 -3.28
CA PHE A 112 -1.74 -7.98 -3.55
C PHE A 112 -2.70 -8.95 -2.87
N ASN A 113 -3.37 -8.46 -1.84
CA ASN A 113 -4.44 -9.19 -1.18
C ASN A 113 -5.78 -8.77 -1.80
N GLU A 114 -6.51 -9.71 -2.36
CA GLU A 114 -7.83 -9.43 -2.92
C GLU A 114 -8.78 -8.93 -1.82
N PRO A 115 -9.43 -7.77 -2.02
CA PRO A 115 -10.34 -7.24 -1.01
C PRO A 115 -11.56 -8.12 -0.79
N SER A 116 -11.90 -8.33 0.48
CA SER A 116 -13.09 -9.05 0.89
C SER A 116 -14.36 -8.30 0.50
N ALA A 117 -15.37 -9.01 0.02
CA ALA A 117 -16.65 -8.40 -0.32
C ALA A 117 -17.24 -7.65 0.89
N PRO A 118 -17.64 -6.37 0.74
CA PRO A 118 -18.19 -5.60 1.84
C PRO A 118 -19.51 -6.20 2.35
N SER A 119 -19.64 -6.34 3.65
CA SER A 119 -20.93 -6.66 4.26
C SER A 119 -21.90 -5.48 4.09
N PRO A 120 -23.19 -5.71 3.78
CA PRO A 120 -24.14 -4.61 3.64
C PRO A 120 -24.25 -3.78 4.91
N GLY A 121 -24.05 -2.45 4.77
CA GLY A 121 -24.02 -1.56 5.91
C GLY A 121 -23.93 -0.10 5.53
N GLY A 122 -23.63 0.74 6.52
CA GLY A 122 -23.47 2.16 6.33
C GLY A 122 -22.90 2.85 7.55
N PHE A 123 -22.59 4.13 7.39
CA PHE A 123 -22.22 4.99 8.51
C PHE A 123 -22.58 6.44 8.22
N ILE A 124 -22.73 7.21 9.29
CA ILE A 124 -23.01 8.64 9.27
C ILE A 124 -21.89 9.32 10.05
N ASN A 125 -21.16 10.22 9.43
CA ASN A 125 -20.29 11.14 10.17
C ASN A 125 -21.02 12.47 10.34
N TYR A 126 -20.88 13.06 11.51
CA TYR A 126 -21.39 14.40 11.81
C TYR A 126 -20.29 15.31 12.32
N SER A 127 -20.47 16.60 12.08
CA SER A 127 -19.63 17.66 12.66
C SER A 127 -20.52 18.85 12.93
N LEU A 128 -20.51 19.36 14.15
CA LEU A 128 -21.25 20.53 14.60
C LEU A 128 -20.23 21.60 15.05
N PHE A 129 -20.51 22.83 14.74
CA PHE A 129 -19.70 23.98 15.11
C PHE A 129 -20.60 25.13 15.54
N ALA A 130 -20.25 25.79 16.65
CA ALA A 130 -20.90 26.98 17.13
C ALA A 130 -19.85 28.06 17.39
N ASN A 131 -20.13 29.28 16.99
CA ASN A 131 -19.31 30.46 17.25
C ASN A 131 -20.19 31.58 17.79
N HIS A 132 -19.82 32.12 18.92
CA HIS A 132 -20.45 33.28 19.54
C HIS A 132 -19.46 34.44 19.54
N ALA A 133 -19.75 35.50 18.83
CA ALA A 133 -18.95 36.71 18.77
C ALA A 133 -19.87 37.94 18.58
N GLU A 134 -19.56 39.04 19.24
CA GLU A 134 -20.30 40.30 19.11
C GLU A 134 -21.80 40.19 19.42
N GLY A 135 -22.18 39.30 20.33
CA GLY A 135 -23.58 39.05 20.64
C GLY A 135 -24.33 38.19 19.66
N LEU A 136 -23.72 37.79 18.53
CA LEU A 136 -24.28 36.91 17.51
C LEU A 136 -23.76 35.50 17.72
N THR A 137 -24.67 34.55 17.63
CA THR A 137 -24.34 33.10 17.62
C THR A 137 -24.59 32.53 16.25
N ASN A 138 -23.55 31.97 15.67
CA ASN A 138 -23.65 31.26 14.40
C ASN A 138 -23.38 29.78 14.61
N THR A 139 -24.32 28.91 14.18
CA THR A 139 -24.19 27.46 14.26
C THR A 139 -24.17 26.85 12.87
N SER A 140 -23.26 25.92 12.67
CA SER A 140 -23.15 25.18 11.41
C SER A 140 -22.91 23.69 11.69
N GLY A 141 -23.23 22.87 10.69
CA GLY A 141 -23.03 21.45 10.82
C GLY A 141 -22.88 20.76 9.47
N SER A 142 -22.28 19.60 9.48
CA SER A 142 -22.18 18.75 8.27
C SER A 142 -22.52 17.31 8.59
N LEU A 143 -23.17 16.66 7.63
CA LEU A 143 -23.45 15.23 7.63
C LEU A 143 -22.78 14.59 6.42
N ASP A 144 -22.17 13.42 6.63
CA ASP A 144 -21.55 12.59 5.60
C ASP A 144 -22.15 11.19 5.71
N LEU A 145 -23.18 10.93 4.89
CA LEU A 145 -23.97 9.72 4.85
C LEU A 145 -23.31 8.74 3.88
N ASN A 146 -23.06 7.51 4.34
CA ASN A 146 -22.43 6.48 3.52
C ASN A 146 -23.21 5.17 3.64
N ARG A 147 -23.42 4.52 2.51
CA ARG A 147 -24.00 3.18 2.40
C ARG A 147 -23.16 2.35 1.46
N PHE A 148 -22.92 1.09 1.79
CA PHE A 148 -22.06 0.21 1.00
C PHE A 148 -22.55 -1.24 1.04
N GLY A 149 -22.08 -2.02 0.07
CA GLY A 149 -22.34 -3.44 -0.10
C GLY A 149 -21.62 -3.98 -1.33
N SER A 150 -21.97 -5.19 -1.77
CA SER A 150 -21.40 -5.81 -2.99
C SER A 150 -21.63 -5.00 -4.28
N TRP A 151 -22.63 -4.11 -4.29
CA TRP A 151 -22.97 -3.22 -5.39
C TRP A 151 -22.05 -1.97 -5.48
N GLY A 152 -21.17 -1.75 -4.50
CA GLY A 152 -20.33 -0.58 -4.37
C GLY A 152 -20.65 0.27 -3.15
N SER A 153 -20.36 1.57 -3.21
CA SER A 153 -20.61 2.53 -2.14
C SER A 153 -21.33 3.77 -2.64
N ALA A 154 -22.29 4.28 -1.86
CA ALA A 154 -22.98 5.54 -2.10
C ALA A 154 -22.68 6.50 -0.96
N ARG A 155 -22.41 7.75 -1.30
CA ARG A 155 -22.10 8.82 -0.36
C ARG A 155 -22.90 10.06 -0.67
N THR A 156 -23.44 10.70 0.40
CA THR A 156 -24.06 12.03 0.30
C THR A 156 -23.51 12.91 1.41
N ARG A 157 -23.08 14.13 1.05
CA ARG A 157 -22.61 15.15 2.01
C ARG A 157 -23.54 16.34 2.02
N ILE A 158 -23.87 16.78 3.22
CA ILE A 158 -24.77 17.91 3.48
C ILE A 158 -24.05 18.89 4.40
N LEU A 159 -24.17 20.16 4.11
CA LEU A 159 -23.71 21.27 4.94
C LEU A 159 -24.92 22.09 5.38
N GLY A 160 -25.03 22.35 6.66
CA GLY A 160 -25.98 23.33 7.23
C GLY A 160 -25.23 24.52 7.77
N SER A 161 -25.65 25.72 7.45
CA SER A 161 -25.15 26.98 8.00
C SER A 161 -26.29 27.80 8.58
N ASP A 162 -25.97 28.68 9.52
CA ASP A 162 -26.91 29.58 10.21
C ASP A 162 -28.14 28.84 10.79
N LEU A 163 -27.89 27.66 11.37
CA LEU A 163 -28.95 26.74 11.81
C LEU A 163 -29.85 27.31 12.92
N ASN A 164 -29.43 28.40 13.57
CA ASN A 164 -30.15 29.08 14.65
C ASN A 164 -31.02 30.26 14.19
N GLU A 165 -30.82 30.81 12.98
CA GLU A 165 -31.55 31.98 12.49
C GLU A 165 -32.17 31.73 11.12
N GLN A 166 -31.40 31.76 10.06
CA GLN A 166 -31.81 31.49 8.68
C GLN A 166 -31.15 30.22 8.15
N ALA A 167 -31.60 29.08 8.63
CA ALA A 167 -30.99 27.80 8.29
C ALA A 167 -30.88 27.60 6.79
N SER A 168 -29.67 27.51 6.30
CA SER A 168 -29.36 27.13 4.91
C SER A 168 -28.80 25.72 4.89
N VAL A 169 -29.46 24.85 4.14
CA VAL A 169 -29.04 23.44 3.98
C VAL A 169 -28.63 23.20 2.54
N ILE A 170 -27.35 22.84 2.37
CA ILE A 170 -26.74 22.68 1.04
C ILE A 170 -26.24 21.25 0.89
N ARG A 171 -26.66 20.57 -0.17
CA ARG A 171 -26.09 19.30 -0.59
C ARG A 171 -24.74 19.57 -1.27
N LEU A 172 -23.67 19.09 -0.67
CA LEU A 172 -22.32 19.26 -1.23
C LEU A 172 -22.08 18.28 -2.39
N GLU A 173 -22.36 17.01 -2.20
CA GLU A 173 -22.16 15.97 -3.21
C GLU A 173 -23.03 14.76 -2.94
N SER A 174 -23.39 14.03 -4.02
CA SER A 174 -23.94 12.69 -3.96
C SER A 174 -23.30 11.86 -5.05
N THR A 175 -22.65 10.76 -4.66
CA THR A 175 -21.83 9.95 -5.57
C THR A 175 -22.02 8.48 -5.25
N TRP A 176 -22.25 7.67 -6.26
CA TRP A 176 -22.09 6.24 -6.22
C TRP A 176 -20.75 5.86 -6.84
N THR A 177 -20.05 4.92 -6.21
CA THR A 177 -18.72 4.47 -6.63
C THR A 177 -18.66 2.96 -6.65
N ARG A 178 -18.09 2.41 -7.71
CA ARG A 178 -17.73 0.99 -7.81
C ARG A 178 -16.28 0.86 -8.18
N ASP A 179 -15.51 0.22 -7.32
CA ASP A 179 -14.11 -0.07 -7.49
C ASP A 179 -13.89 -1.48 -8.01
N LYS A 180 -12.96 -1.63 -8.94
CA LYS A 180 -12.49 -2.91 -9.46
C LYS A 180 -10.97 -3.01 -9.24
N PRO A 181 -10.54 -3.47 -8.07
CA PRO A 181 -9.13 -3.46 -7.69
C PRO A 181 -8.24 -4.25 -8.66
N MET A 182 -8.69 -5.41 -9.15
CA MET A 182 -7.93 -6.24 -10.10
C MET A 182 -7.66 -5.52 -11.43
N GLU A 183 -8.61 -4.68 -11.88
CA GLU A 183 -8.50 -3.91 -13.12
C GLU A 183 -7.88 -2.52 -12.89
N LEU A 184 -7.62 -2.14 -11.61
CA LEU A 184 -7.18 -0.80 -11.22
C LEU A 184 -8.14 0.30 -11.72
N THR A 185 -9.45 0.02 -11.78
CA THR A 185 -10.43 0.95 -12.34
C THR A 185 -11.51 1.31 -11.35
N ARG A 186 -12.00 2.53 -11.47
CA ARG A 186 -13.08 3.10 -10.66
C ARG A 186 -14.14 3.71 -11.55
N LEU A 187 -15.39 3.35 -11.29
CA LEU A 187 -16.58 3.92 -11.92
C LEU A 187 -17.34 4.77 -10.91
N ARG A 188 -17.70 5.99 -11.27
CA ARG A 188 -18.50 6.91 -10.45
C ARG A 188 -19.72 7.40 -11.20
N PHE A 189 -20.85 7.50 -10.50
CA PHE A 189 -22.06 8.19 -10.96
C PHE A 189 -22.44 9.26 -9.92
N GLY A 190 -22.81 10.45 -10.41
CA GLY A 190 -23.14 11.58 -9.56
C GLY A 190 -22.06 12.65 -9.56
N ASP A 191 -21.84 13.31 -8.43
CA ASP A 191 -20.87 14.39 -8.31
C ASP A 191 -19.43 13.83 -8.28
N ALA A 192 -18.58 14.39 -9.12
CA ALA A 192 -17.17 14.04 -9.18
C ALA A 192 -16.31 15.26 -9.55
N ILE A 193 -15.00 15.06 -9.55
CA ILE A 193 -14.01 16.02 -10.04
C ILE A 193 -13.41 15.44 -11.30
N SER A 194 -13.33 16.26 -12.38
CA SER A 194 -12.75 15.84 -13.65
C SER A 194 -11.29 15.48 -13.53
N GLY A 195 -10.82 14.59 -14.39
CA GLY A 195 -9.40 14.39 -14.65
C GLY A 195 -8.75 15.67 -15.18
N ALA A 196 -7.43 15.74 -15.05
CA ALA A 196 -6.64 16.87 -15.50
C ALA A 196 -5.40 16.44 -16.26
N SER A 197 -5.04 17.23 -17.26
CA SER A 197 -3.72 17.28 -17.86
C SER A 197 -2.87 18.34 -17.18
N SER A 198 -1.57 18.37 -17.47
CA SER A 198 -0.66 19.40 -16.95
C SER A 198 -0.98 20.83 -17.44
N TRP A 199 -1.81 20.97 -18.48
CA TRP A 199 -2.21 22.25 -19.07
C TRP A 199 -3.70 22.58 -18.90
N SER A 200 -4.53 21.58 -18.59
CA SER A 200 -5.98 21.74 -18.41
C SER A 200 -6.34 22.25 -17.02
N GLY A 201 -7.60 22.56 -16.80
CA GLY A 201 -8.18 22.82 -15.50
C GLY A 201 -8.95 21.61 -14.98
N VAL A 202 -9.34 21.65 -13.71
CA VAL A 202 -10.28 20.70 -13.11
C VAL A 202 -11.57 21.43 -12.78
N VAL A 203 -12.70 20.72 -12.91
CA VAL A 203 -13.99 21.21 -12.47
C VAL A 203 -14.74 20.13 -11.68
N ARG A 204 -15.65 20.57 -10.84
CA ARG A 204 -16.69 19.69 -10.30
C ARG A 204 -17.78 19.51 -11.32
N PHE A 205 -18.30 18.31 -11.44
CA PHE A 205 -19.39 17.99 -12.35
C PHE A 205 -20.31 16.93 -11.76
N GLY A 206 -21.50 16.82 -12.30
CA GLY A 206 -22.42 15.73 -12.05
C GLY A 206 -22.62 14.90 -13.31
N GLY A 207 -22.35 13.60 -13.23
CA GLY A 207 -22.41 12.72 -14.39
C GLY A 207 -21.78 11.37 -14.14
N VAL A 208 -21.04 10.88 -15.12
CA VAL A 208 -20.34 9.58 -15.09
C VAL A 208 -18.84 9.81 -15.25
N GLN A 209 -18.04 9.11 -14.46
CA GLN A 209 -16.58 9.06 -14.59
C GLN A 209 -16.13 7.61 -14.59
N TRP A 210 -15.33 7.24 -15.57
CA TRP A 210 -14.61 5.98 -15.63
C TRP A 210 -13.11 6.27 -15.71
N ALA A 211 -12.36 5.84 -14.69
CA ALA A 211 -10.96 6.20 -14.56
C ALA A 211 -10.12 5.06 -14.01
N THR A 212 -8.83 5.06 -14.37
CA THR A 212 -7.81 4.27 -13.70
C THR A 212 -7.55 4.87 -12.32
N ASP A 213 -7.44 4.02 -11.30
CA ASP A 213 -7.10 4.43 -9.95
C ASP A 213 -6.09 3.43 -9.33
N PHE A 214 -4.84 3.78 -9.33
CA PHE A 214 -3.77 2.94 -8.79
C PHE A 214 -3.80 2.83 -7.25
N SER A 215 -4.56 3.67 -6.56
CA SER A 215 -4.73 3.57 -5.11
C SER A 215 -5.53 2.33 -4.68
N LEU A 216 -6.19 1.66 -5.64
CA LEU A 216 -6.91 0.40 -5.42
C LEU A 216 -6.00 -0.78 -5.14
N GLN A 217 -4.72 -0.68 -5.50
CA GLN A 217 -3.66 -1.62 -5.13
C GLN A 217 -2.50 -0.85 -4.48
N PRO A 218 -2.56 -0.59 -3.16
CA PRO A 218 -1.48 0.06 -2.44
C PRO A 218 -0.16 -0.69 -2.63
N GLY A 219 0.87 0.03 -3.06
CA GLY A 219 2.15 -0.58 -3.43
C GLY A 219 2.31 -0.86 -4.93
N PHE A 220 1.24 -0.78 -5.75
CA PHE A 220 1.36 -0.92 -7.19
C PHE A 220 2.32 0.12 -7.78
N MET A 221 3.31 -0.37 -8.51
CA MET A 221 4.37 0.49 -9.06
C MET A 221 4.00 1.00 -10.43
N THR A 222 3.65 2.27 -10.52
CA THR A 222 3.26 2.92 -11.77
C THR A 222 4.45 3.43 -12.59
N SER A 223 5.55 3.79 -11.95
CA SER A 223 6.74 4.36 -12.60
C SER A 223 7.75 3.28 -12.98
N PRO A 224 8.53 3.51 -14.05
CA PRO A 224 9.68 2.68 -14.39
C PRO A 224 10.65 2.57 -13.22
N ARG A 225 11.11 1.36 -12.95
CA ARG A 225 12.11 1.09 -11.93
C ARG A 225 13.40 0.60 -12.56
N PRO A 226 14.57 0.97 -12.03
CA PRO A 226 15.83 0.46 -12.53
C PRO A 226 15.90 -1.05 -12.32
N LYS A 227 16.64 -1.71 -13.23
CA LYS A 227 17.01 -3.12 -13.13
C LYS A 227 18.51 -3.20 -12.93
N ILE A 228 18.96 -4.13 -12.13
CA ILE A 228 20.39 -4.42 -11.99
C ILE A 228 20.62 -5.90 -12.27
N SER A 229 21.60 -6.20 -13.11
CA SER A 229 21.94 -7.56 -13.49
C SER A 229 23.34 -7.89 -13.04
N GLY A 230 23.55 -9.13 -12.69
CA GLY A 230 24.83 -9.72 -12.36
C GLY A 230 24.91 -11.14 -12.86
N GLU A 231 26.05 -11.76 -12.72
CA GLU A 231 26.26 -13.16 -13.02
C GLU A 231 27.19 -13.79 -11.99
N SER A 232 27.00 -15.07 -11.72
CA SER A 232 27.89 -15.84 -10.87
C SER A 232 28.08 -17.25 -11.41
N SER A 233 29.32 -17.74 -11.36
CA SER A 233 29.65 -19.12 -11.75
C SER A 233 29.25 -20.14 -10.70
N LEU A 234 29.04 -19.72 -9.45
CA LEU A 234 28.71 -20.54 -8.29
C LEU A 234 27.43 -20.02 -7.63
N PRO A 235 26.70 -20.85 -6.87
CA PRO A 235 25.64 -20.34 -6.00
C PRO A 235 26.17 -19.22 -5.10
N SER A 236 25.41 -18.13 -5.01
CA SER A 236 25.89 -16.89 -4.39
C SER A 236 24.80 -16.22 -3.58
N THR A 237 25.22 -15.51 -2.53
CA THR A 237 24.36 -14.56 -1.83
C THR A 237 24.47 -13.20 -2.52
N VAL A 238 23.33 -12.63 -2.86
CA VAL A 238 23.22 -11.31 -3.49
C VAL A 238 22.62 -10.33 -2.50
N GLU A 239 23.32 -9.22 -2.26
CA GLU A 239 22.87 -8.12 -1.41
C GLU A 239 22.69 -6.87 -2.26
N LEU A 240 21.52 -6.28 -2.22
CA LEU A 240 21.19 -5.03 -2.91
C LEU A 240 21.18 -3.87 -1.91
N TYR A 241 22.06 -2.91 -2.13
CA TYR A 241 22.09 -1.64 -1.43
C TYR A 241 21.54 -0.53 -2.34
N VAL A 242 20.64 0.30 -1.81
CA VAL A 242 20.14 1.50 -2.49
C VAL A 242 20.47 2.69 -1.60
N ASP A 243 21.23 3.64 -2.12
CA ASP A 243 21.73 4.79 -1.38
C ASP A 243 22.39 4.39 -0.05
N ASN A 244 23.25 3.36 -0.11
CA ASN A 244 23.97 2.74 1.01
C ASN A 244 23.11 2.02 2.07
N LEU A 245 21.83 1.82 1.81
CA LEU A 245 20.94 1.06 2.68
C LEU A 245 20.68 -0.33 2.11
N LEU A 246 20.92 -1.38 2.88
CA LEU A 246 20.56 -2.75 2.49
C LEU A 246 19.04 -2.86 2.31
N ARG A 247 18.60 -3.25 1.11
CA ARG A 247 17.20 -3.38 0.75
C ARG A 247 16.78 -4.82 0.53
N MET A 248 17.69 -5.66 0.07
CA MET A 248 17.40 -7.06 -0.23
C MET A 248 18.64 -7.91 0.00
N ARG A 249 18.44 -9.11 0.52
CA ARG A 249 19.41 -10.20 0.56
C ARG A 249 18.74 -11.47 0.10
N ARG A 250 19.25 -12.13 -0.92
CA ARG A 250 18.73 -13.36 -1.50
C ARG A 250 19.86 -14.28 -1.95
N GLU A 251 19.59 -15.57 -1.94
CA GLU A 251 20.46 -16.56 -2.54
C GLU A 251 20.07 -16.76 -4.00
N VAL A 252 21.07 -16.86 -4.85
CA VAL A 252 20.90 -17.12 -6.29
C VAL A 252 21.72 -18.33 -6.68
N PRO A 253 21.21 -19.19 -7.54
CA PRO A 253 21.97 -20.29 -8.11
C PRO A 253 23.01 -19.75 -9.10
N SER A 254 23.92 -20.63 -9.57
CA SER A 254 24.85 -20.34 -10.66
C SER A 254 24.11 -19.81 -11.88
N GLY A 255 24.68 -18.82 -12.56
CA GLY A 255 24.15 -18.25 -13.78
C GLY A 255 23.97 -16.74 -13.76
N PRO A 256 23.45 -16.19 -14.86
CA PRO A 256 23.05 -14.80 -14.92
C PRO A 256 21.78 -14.57 -14.11
N PHE A 257 21.70 -13.43 -13.43
CA PHE A 257 20.49 -13.04 -12.72
C PHE A 257 20.18 -11.55 -12.92
N THR A 258 18.91 -11.21 -12.80
CA THR A 258 18.44 -9.84 -12.91
C THR A 258 17.47 -9.53 -11.79
N ILE A 259 17.77 -8.50 -11.01
CA ILE A 259 16.86 -7.93 -10.03
C ILE A 259 16.04 -6.86 -10.72
N GLN A 260 14.74 -7.07 -10.79
CA GLN A 260 13.77 -6.13 -11.34
C GLN A 260 13.13 -5.32 -10.22
N ASP A 261 12.48 -4.20 -10.57
CA ASP A 261 11.68 -3.38 -9.66
C ASP A 261 12.42 -3.00 -8.36
N LEU A 262 13.64 -2.44 -8.49
CA LEU A 262 14.43 -2.02 -7.34
C LEU A 262 13.63 -1.07 -6.43
N PRO A 263 13.67 -1.24 -5.10
CA PRO A 263 12.96 -0.39 -4.13
C PRO A 263 13.65 0.97 -3.97
N VAL A 264 13.51 1.83 -4.98
CA VAL A 264 14.18 3.12 -5.07
C VAL A 264 13.21 4.28 -4.82
N ILE A 265 13.74 5.39 -4.31
CA ILE A 265 13.03 6.66 -4.14
C ILE A 265 13.11 7.45 -5.45
N ASN A 266 12.11 8.31 -5.74
CA ASN A 266 12.16 9.18 -6.89
C ASN A 266 13.35 10.14 -6.84
N GLY A 267 13.99 10.34 -7.97
CA GLY A 267 15.20 11.15 -8.12
C GLY A 267 16.40 10.33 -8.58
N GLN A 268 17.57 10.93 -8.44
CA GLN A 268 18.84 10.29 -8.73
C GLN A 268 19.36 9.56 -7.47
N GLY A 269 19.86 8.34 -7.66
CA GLY A 269 20.50 7.54 -6.61
C GLY A 269 21.45 6.51 -7.21
N ASP A 270 22.08 5.73 -6.34
CA ASP A 270 22.97 4.64 -6.71
C ASP A 270 22.46 3.32 -6.14
N ALA A 271 22.41 2.29 -6.99
CA ALA A 271 22.14 0.91 -6.61
C ALA A 271 23.46 0.13 -6.67
N GLN A 272 23.83 -0.51 -5.55
CA GLN A 272 25.02 -1.35 -5.44
C GLN A 272 24.58 -2.78 -5.21
N LEU A 273 25.09 -3.67 -6.03
CA LEU A 273 24.86 -5.09 -5.95
C LEU A 273 26.16 -5.76 -5.49
N VAL A 274 26.13 -6.36 -4.32
CA VAL A 274 27.24 -7.15 -3.79
C VAL A 274 26.89 -8.62 -4.00
N VAL A 275 27.69 -9.31 -4.80
CA VAL A 275 27.56 -10.75 -5.09
C VAL A 275 28.66 -11.47 -4.37
N ARG A 276 28.32 -12.32 -3.42
CA ARG A 276 29.29 -13.14 -2.66
C ARG A 276 29.03 -14.61 -2.94
N ASP A 277 30.00 -15.29 -3.55
CA ASP A 277 29.88 -16.71 -3.83
C ASP A 277 30.15 -17.57 -2.57
N ILE A 278 29.90 -18.86 -2.68
CA ILE A 278 30.11 -19.82 -1.57
C ILE A 278 31.58 -19.92 -1.12
N LEU A 279 32.54 -19.46 -1.95
CA LEU A 279 33.97 -19.40 -1.61
C LEU A 279 34.35 -18.09 -0.94
N GLY A 280 33.40 -17.17 -0.72
CA GLY A 280 33.62 -15.88 -0.08
C GLY A 280 34.17 -14.79 -1.03
N ARG A 281 34.26 -15.03 -2.34
CA ARG A 281 34.68 -14.01 -3.31
C ARG A 281 33.55 -13.00 -3.51
N GLU A 282 33.92 -11.73 -3.46
CA GLU A 282 32.95 -10.64 -3.61
C GLU A 282 33.13 -9.89 -4.92
N GLN A 283 32.01 -9.59 -5.57
CA GLN A 283 31.95 -8.69 -6.70
C GLN A 283 30.94 -7.58 -6.39
N VAL A 284 31.34 -6.33 -6.59
CA VAL A 284 30.47 -5.17 -6.39
C VAL A 284 30.15 -4.53 -7.74
N ILE A 285 28.88 -4.41 -8.06
CA ILE A 285 28.37 -3.77 -9.28
C ILE A 285 27.59 -2.53 -8.86
N THR A 286 28.05 -1.34 -9.22
CA THR A 286 27.36 -0.08 -8.93
C THR A 286 26.67 0.43 -10.19
N LYS A 287 25.38 0.78 -10.09
CA LYS A 287 24.58 1.31 -11.18
C LYS A 287 23.85 2.58 -10.73
N PRO A 288 24.20 3.74 -11.26
CA PRO A 288 23.43 4.97 -11.03
C PRO A 288 22.06 4.87 -11.70
N PHE A 289 21.04 5.42 -11.05
CA PHE A 289 19.69 5.46 -11.57
C PHE A 289 19.07 6.84 -11.44
N PHE A 290 18.00 7.08 -12.20
CA PHE A 290 17.10 8.20 -12.04
C PHE A 290 15.66 7.73 -12.26
N THR A 291 14.75 7.98 -11.31
CA THR A 291 13.35 7.58 -11.39
C THR A 291 12.41 8.76 -11.15
N SER A 292 11.20 8.69 -11.70
CA SER A 292 10.18 9.70 -11.47
C SER A 292 8.78 9.12 -11.58
N SER A 293 7.91 9.50 -10.65
CA SER A 293 6.48 9.18 -10.68
C SER A 293 5.70 9.86 -11.81
N ARG A 294 6.33 10.78 -12.57
CA ARG A 294 5.72 11.40 -13.75
C ARG A 294 5.69 10.46 -14.96
N LEU A 295 6.52 9.44 -14.97
CA LEU A 295 6.57 8.40 -16.00
C LEU A 295 5.67 7.24 -15.64
N LEU A 296 5.10 6.56 -16.63
CA LEU A 296 4.44 5.29 -16.50
C LEU A 296 5.36 4.17 -17.00
N LYS A 297 5.32 3.00 -16.37
CA LYS A 297 5.97 1.78 -16.88
C LYS A 297 5.55 1.54 -18.32
N GLN A 298 6.43 0.93 -19.09
CA GLN A 298 6.12 0.53 -20.47
C GLN A 298 4.86 -0.33 -20.53
N GLY A 299 3.92 0.04 -21.41
CA GLY A 299 2.63 -0.61 -21.59
C GLY A 299 1.56 -0.21 -20.56
N LEU A 300 1.92 0.44 -19.45
CA LEU A 300 0.96 0.88 -18.46
C LEU A 300 0.16 2.08 -18.97
N GLN A 301 -1.17 2.00 -18.78
CA GLN A 301 -2.12 3.04 -19.16
C GLN A 301 -2.74 3.69 -17.91
N SER A 302 -3.00 4.98 -17.99
CA SER A 302 -3.75 5.75 -17.01
C SER A 302 -4.73 6.65 -17.75
N TYR A 303 -6.01 6.46 -17.49
CA TYR A 303 -7.05 7.20 -18.19
C TYR A 303 -8.14 7.70 -17.24
N SER A 304 -8.85 8.73 -17.70
CA SER A 304 -10.05 9.25 -17.05
C SER A 304 -10.97 9.80 -18.13
N TYR A 305 -12.20 9.29 -18.17
CA TYR A 305 -13.22 9.72 -19.13
C TYR A 305 -14.47 10.15 -18.36
N GLU A 306 -14.94 11.34 -18.65
CA GLU A 306 -16.04 11.99 -17.96
C GLU A 306 -17.10 12.49 -18.96
N LEU A 307 -18.36 12.29 -18.59
CA LEU A 307 -19.52 12.84 -19.27
C LEU A 307 -20.51 13.34 -18.23
N GLY A 308 -20.94 14.59 -18.35
CA GLY A 308 -21.89 15.16 -17.38
C GLY A 308 -22.03 16.66 -17.51
N PHE A 309 -22.47 17.31 -16.45
CA PHE A 309 -22.75 18.75 -16.40
C PHE A 309 -21.82 19.44 -15.41
N VAL A 310 -21.16 20.51 -15.80
CA VAL A 310 -20.30 21.33 -14.93
C VAL A 310 -21.11 21.81 -13.74
N ARG A 311 -20.64 21.56 -12.53
CA ARG A 311 -21.25 22.05 -11.30
C ARG A 311 -20.70 23.41 -10.94
N LYS A 312 -21.62 24.38 -10.80
CA LYS A 312 -21.33 25.77 -10.42
C LYS A 312 -21.64 25.99 -8.94
N ASN A 313 -21.09 27.04 -8.35
CA ASN A 313 -21.40 27.51 -7.01
C ASN A 313 -21.37 26.39 -5.95
N PHE A 314 -20.37 25.51 -6.01
CA PHE A 314 -20.21 24.43 -5.03
C PHE A 314 -20.06 25.01 -3.62
N GLY A 315 -20.85 24.48 -2.68
CA GLY A 315 -20.89 24.98 -1.29
C GLY A 315 -21.80 26.18 -1.08
N ILE A 316 -22.44 26.69 -2.14
CA ILE A 316 -23.44 27.75 -2.10
C ILE A 316 -24.80 27.22 -2.57
N ASP A 317 -24.82 26.50 -3.70
CA ASP A 317 -26.03 25.95 -4.29
C ASP A 317 -26.02 24.42 -4.28
N SER A 318 -27.15 23.79 -3.93
CA SER A 318 -27.27 22.34 -3.87
C SER A 318 -27.19 21.66 -5.24
N ASN A 319 -27.78 22.23 -6.29
CA ASN A 319 -28.04 21.56 -7.57
C ASN A 319 -27.78 22.47 -8.79
N ASN A 320 -26.82 23.37 -8.71
CA ASN A 320 -26.52 24.29 -9.81
C ASN A 320 -25.60 23.62 -10.83
N TYR A 321 -26.19 22.97 -11.81
CA TYR A 321 -25.50 22.34 -12.93
C TYR A 321 -25.60 23.17 -14.19
N GLY A 322 -24.48 23.42 -14.85
CA GLY A 322 -24.37 24.29 -16.00
C GLY A 322 -24.26 23.51 -17.32
N ARG A 323 -23.24 23.84 -18.11
CA ARG A 323 -23.04 23.27 -19.46
C ARG A 323 -22.73 21.79 -19.42
N LEU A 324 -23.24 21.05 -20.43
CA LEU A 324 -22.79 19.70 -20.72
C LEU A 324 -21.29 19.70 -21.02
N MET A 325 -20.58 18.72 -20.47
CA MET A 325 -19.15 18.50 -20.69
C MET A 325 -18.85 17.05 -21.01
N ALA A 326 -17.88 16.84 -21.89
CA ALA A 326 -17.19 15.57 -22.03
C ALA A 326 -15.69 15.85 -21.93
N VAL A 327 -14.99 15.09 -21.12
CA VAL A 327 -13.54 15.21 -20.91
C VAL A 327 -12.90 13.84 -21.01
N GLY A 328 -11.76 13.77 -21.66
CA GLY A 328 -10.99 12.54 -21.77
C GLY A 328 -9.51 12.82 -21.58
N THR A 329 -8.88 12.09 -20.71
CA THR A 329 -7.42 12.06 -20.51
C THR A 329 -6.93 10.64 -20.70
N HIS A 330 -5.92 10.44 -21.51
CA HIS A 330 -5.30 9.14 -21.70
C HIS A 330 -3.77 9.27 -21.70
N ARG A 331 -3.11 8.56 -20.84
CA ARG A 331 -1.65 8.51 -20.68
C ARG A 331 -1.16 7.09 -20.92
N LEU A 332 -0.07 6.94 -21.66
CA LEU A 332 0.54 5.66 -21.97
C LEU A 332 2.07 5.73 -21.82
N GLY A 333 2.62 4.77 -21.09
CA GLY A 333 4.08 4.53 -21.07
C GLY A 333 4.49 3.80 -22.36
N TYR A 334 5.04 4.53 -23.34
CA TYR A 334 5.53 3.92 -24.60
C TYR A 334 6.84 3.17 -24.39
N THR A 335 7.70 3.72 -23.56
CA THR A 335 8.98 3.12 -23.18
C THR A 335 9.27 3.41 -21.71
N GLU A 336 10.27 2.77 -21.13
CA GLU A 336 10.75 3.08 -19.77
C GLU A 336 11.24 4.55 -19.60
N LYS A 337 11.45 5.26 -20.69
CA LYS A 337 11.95 6.65 -20.71
C LYS A 337 10.93 7.68 -21.23
N PHE A 338 9.84 7.24 -21.83
CA PHE A 338 8.88 8.13 -22.45
C PHE A 338 7.43 7.75 -22.13
N THR A 339 6.69 8.71 -21.59
CA THR A 339 5.23 8.65 -21.38
C THR A 339 4.57 9.74 -22.20
N GLY A 340 3.61 9.36 -23.03
CA GLY A 340 2.77 10.28 -23.79
C GLY A 340 1.40 10.48 -23.13
N GLU A 341 0.76 11.61 -23.45
CA GLU A 341 -0.57 11.98 -22.96
C GLU A 341 -1.38 12.63 -24.07
N VAL A 342 -2.65 12.27 -24.18
CA VAL A 342 -3.66 12.95 -24.98
C VAL A 342 -4.77 13.42 -24.05
N HIS A 343 -5.20 14.66 -24.19
CA HIS A 343 -6.29 15.23 -23.41
C HIS A 343 -7.23 16.04 -24.29
N GLY A 344 -8.53 15.84 -24.09
CA GLY A 344 -9.58 16.55 -24.84
C GLY A 344 -10.71 17.01 -23.93
N GLU A 345 -11.26 18.19 -24.25
CA GLU A 345 -12.37 18.83 -23.52
C GLU A 345 -13.43 19.31 -24.52
N LEU A 346 -14.69 18.97 -24.26
CA LEU A 346 -15.86 19.44 -25.03
C LEU A 346 -16.87 20.08 -24.07
N LEU A 347 -17.13 21.36 -24.19
CA LEU A 347 -18.05 22.12 -23.34
C LEU A 347 -18.99 22.98 -24.17
N GLY A 348 -19.99 22.43 -24.81
CA GLY A 348 -20.88 23.16 -25.67
C GLY A 348 -20.13 23.88 -26.80
N SER A 349 -20.00 25.22 -26.73
CA SER A 349 -19.31 26.03 -27.76
C SER A 349 -17.78 26.14 -27.54
N GLN A 350 -17.20 25.40 -26.59
CA GLN A 350 -15.77 25.41 -26.31
C GLN A 350 -15.23 23.97 -26.49
N GLN A 351 -14.16 23.84 -27.25
CA GLN A 351 -13.49 22.60 -27.55
C GLN A 351 -11.99 22.81 -27.36
N SER A 352 -11.32 21.88 -26.70
CA SER A 352 -9.87 21.94 -26.49
C SER A 352 -9.28 20.55 -26.67
N VAL A 353 -8.13 20.49 -27.32
CA VAL A 353 -7.36 19.24 -27.47
C VAL A 353 -5.89 19.55 -27.30
N GLY A 354 -5.17 18.61 -26.66
CA GLY A 354 -3.74 18.77 -26.49
C GLY A 354 -3.01 17.45 -26.35
N LEU A 355 -1.73 17.51 -26.64
CA LEU A 355 -0.76 16.44 -26.51
C LEU A 355 0.26 16.82 -25.45
N GLY A 356 0.64 15.87 -24.64
CA GLY A 356 1.68 16.01 -23.63
C GLY A 356 2.69 14.88 -23.71
N GLY A 357 3.90 15.14 -23.24
CA GLY A 357 4.94 14.13 -23.14
C GLY A 357 5.90 14.38 -22.00
N VAL A 358 6.41 13.30 -21.42
CA VAL A 358 7.44 13.30 -20.39
C VAL A 358 8.56 12.37 -20.84
N LEU A 359 9.78 12.91 -20.92
CA LEU A 359 10.98 12.18 -21.34
C LEU A 359 12.01 12.16 -20.22
N LEU A 360 12.51 10.98 -19.89
CA LEU A 360 13.63 10.78 -18.99
C LEU A 360 14.94 10.77 -19.76
N SER A 361 15.81 11.72 -19.45
CA SER A 361 17.23 11.70 -19.83
C SER A 361 18.06 11.35 -18.58
N PRO A 362 18.73 10.21 -18.51
CA PRO A 362 19.52 9.84 -17.33
C PRO A 362 20.59 10.86 -16.95
N ALA A 363 21.16 11.55 -17.93
CA ALA A 363 22.18 12.58 -17.72
C ALA A 363 21.59 13.94 -17.31
N ALA A 364 20.44 14.34 -17.92
CA ALA A 364 19.89 15.67 -17.72
C ALA A 364 18.79 15.71 -16.64
N GLY A 365 17.97 14.66 -16.53
CA GLY A 365 16.77 14.64 -15.68
C GLY A 365 15.50 14.44 -16.51
N ILE A 366 14.39 15.07 -16.11
CA ILE A 366 13.09 14.93 -16.75
C ILE A 366 12.78 16.18 -17.54
N LEU A 367 12.44 15.97 -18.80
CA LEU A 367 11.90 16.97 -19.70
C LEU A 367 10.40 16.71 -19.88
N SER A 368 9.59 17.75 -19.94
CA SER A 368 8.17 17.64 -20.28
C SER A 368 7.78 18.74 -21.26
N GLY A 369 6.88 18.40 -22.18
CA GLY A 369 6.33 19.32 -23.15
C GLY A 369 4.84 19.11 -23.33
N ASN A 370 4.11 20.20 -23.60
CA ASN A 370 2.68 20.15 -23.87
C ASN A 370 2.34 21.17 -24.98
N LEU A 371 1.50 20.72 -25.90
CA LEU A 371 0.92 21.54 -26.94
C LEU A 371 -0.59 21.37 -26.87
N ALA A 372 -1.33 22.47 -26.86
CA ALA A 372 -2.78 22.42 -26.90
C ALA A 372 -3.37 23.49 -27.80
N MET A 373 -4.52 23.17 -28.39
CA MET A 373 -5.33 24.08 -29.17
C MET A 373 -6.74 24.13 -28.62
N SER A 374 -7.38 25.28 -28.70
CA SER A 374 -8.77 25.42 -28.31
C SER A 374 -9.53 26.27 -29.36
N ASN A 375 -10.81 25.97 -29.52
CA ASN A 375 -11.76 26.76 -30.28
C ASN A 375 -12.94 27.13 -29.36
N SER A 376 -13.27 28.40 -29.30
CA SER A 376 -14.33 28.92 -28.44
C SER A 376 -15.00 30.13 -29.09
N LYS A 377 -15.99 30.74 -28.43
CA LYS A 377 -16.60 32.00 -28.87
C LYS A 377 -15.59 33.13 -29.05
N LYS A 378 -14.41 33.06 -28.44
CA LYS A 378 -13.30 34.00 -28.56
C LYS A 378 -12.43 33.77 -29.81
N GLY A 379 -12.67 32.66 -30.53
CA GLY A 379 -11.86 32.21 -31.66
C GLY A 379 -10.88 31.09 -31.26
N VAL A 380 -9.95 30.81 -32.15
CA VAL A 380 -8.93 29.76 -31.97
C VAL A 380 -7.78 30.29 -31.13
N GLY A 381 -7.36 29.46 -30.18
CA GLY A 381 -6.23 29.73 -29.27
C GLY A 381 -5.28 28.56 -29.15
N GLY A 382 -4.05 28.83 -28.73
CA GLY A 382 -2.99 27.83 -28.53
C GLY A 382 -2.26 27.98 -27.21
N LEU A 383 -1.69 26.87 -26.74
CA LEU A 383 -0.85 26.77 -25.53
C LEU A 383 0.41 25.98 -25.84
N LEU A 384 1.54 26.48 -25.36
CA LEU A 384 2.82 25.77 -25.28
C LEU A 384 3.27 25.70 -23.82
N GLY A 385 3.53 24.52 -23.32
CA GLY A 385 4.11 24.27 -21.99
C GLY A 385 5.43 23.53 -22.10
N LEU A 386 6.42 23.97 -21.34
CA LEU A 386 7.73 23.32 -21.22
C LEU A 386 8.09 23.14 -19.74
N GLY A 387 8.67 22.02 -19.40
CA GLY A 387 9.12 21.74 -18.04
C GLY A 387 10.44 20.98 -18.01
N PHE A 388 11.21 21.26 -16.98
CA PHE A 388 12.45 20.55 -16.66
C PHE A 388 12.48 20.27 -15.17
N GLN A 389 12.93 19.09 -14.79
CA GLN A 389 13.12 18.70 -13.38
C GLN A 389 14.33 17.81 -13.25
N ARG A 390 15.19 18.14 -12.30
CA ARG A 390 16.27 17.28 -11.84
C ARG A 390 16.28 17.23 -10.33
N GLN A 391 16.42 16.05 -9.77
CA GLN A 391 16.49 15.82 -8.33
C GLN A 391 17.61 14.84 -8.04
N SER A 392 18.51 15.21 -7.12
CA SER A 392 19.49 14.34 -6.50
C SER A 392 19.34 14.40 -4.98
N GLY A 393 20.08 13.61 -4.22
CA GLY A 393 19.97 13.59 -2.75
C GLY A 393 20.03 14.97 -2.10
N ASN A 394 20.95 15.82 -2.56
CA ASN A 394 21.25 17.11 -1.95
C ASN A 394 20.78 18.32 -2.78
N PHE A 395 20.38 18.13 -4.02
CA PHE A 395 20.04 19.21 -4.93
C PHE A 395 18.82 18.89 -5.77
N SER A 396 17.93 19.83 -5.91
CA SER A 396 16.83 19.74 -6.88
C SER A 396 16.58 21.08 -7.57
N VAL A 397 16.28 20.99 -8.86
CA VAL A 397 15.85 22.12 -9.69
C VAL A 397 14.61 21.72 -10.46
N GLY A 398 13.65 22.62 -10.50
CA GLY A 398 12.45 22.49 -11.32
C GLY A 398 12.14 23.81 -12.01
N VAL A 399 11.83 23.74 -13.29
CA VAL A 399 11.38 24.87 -14.09
C VAL A 399 10.15 24.42 -14.85
N ASN A 400 9.11 25.24 -14.83
CA ASN A 400 7.90 25.02 -15.61
C ASN A 400 7.46 26.37 -16.20
N THR A 401 7.17 26.41 -17.48
CA THR A 401 6.67 27.58 -18.13
C THR A 401 5.53 27.26 -19.09
N GLN A 402 4.51 28.09 -19.11
CA GLN A 402 3.38 27.99 -20.03
C GLN A 402 3.16 29.34 -20.73
N LEU A 403 2.98 29.28 -22.02
CA LEU A 403 2.65 30.40 -22.88
C LEU A 403 1.29 30.13 -23.51
N THR A 404 0.37 31.09 -23.46
CA THR A 404 -0.94 30.97 -24.11
C THR A 404 -1.20 32.11 -25.07
N SER A 405 -1.91 31.83 -26.15
CA SER A 405 -2.47 32.87 -27.01
C SER A 405 -3.68 33.55 -26.35
N GLN A 406 -4.13 34.68 -26.87
CA GLN A 406 -5.22 35.46 -26.28
C GLN A 406 -6.55 34.69 -26.21
N ASN A 407 -6.86 33.94 -27.26
CA ASN A 407 -8.14 33.22 -27.39
C ASN A 407 -8.13 31.83 -26.79
N PHE A 408 -7.02 31.43 -26.14
CA PHE A 408 -6.93 30.10 -25.55
C PHE A 408 -7.97 29.93 -24.45
N ALA A 409 -8.77 28.86 -24.56
CA ALA A 409 -9.80 28.50 -23.60
C ALA A 409 -9.57 27.07 -23.10
N LYS A 410 -9.83 26.80 -21.81
CA LYS A 410 -9.74 25.50 -21.19
C LYS A 410 -10.81 25.32 -20.11
N LEU A 411 -11.02 24.08 -19.70
CA LEU A 411 -11.91 23.73 -18.59
C LEU A 411 -11.51 24.49 -17.31
N GLY A 412 -12.50 24.94 -16.54
CA GLY A 412 -12.27 25.68 -15.30
C GLY A 412 -12.03 27.18 -15.49
N LEU A 413 -11.80 27.63 -16.68
CA LEU A 413 -11.75 29.07 -16.99
C LEU A 413 -13.16 29.61 -17.29
N GLN A 414 -13.56 30.70 -16.65
CA GLN A 414 -14.84 31.32 -16.96
C GLN A 414 -14.85 31.85 -18.40
N SER A 415 -16.01 31.83 -19.03
CA SER A 415 -16.12 32.20 -20.47
C SER A 415 -15.63 33.61 -20.78
N GLU A 416 -15.67 34.52 -19.83
CA GLU A 416 -15.27 35.91 -19.96
C GLU A 416 -13.81 36.17 -19.60
N THR A 417 -13.20 35.31 -18.81
CA THR A 417 -11.81 35.47 -18.33
C THR A 417 -10.81 35.05 -19.40
N LEU A 418 -9.80 35.88 -19.66
CA LEU A 418 -8.69 35.52 -20.53
C LEU A 418 -7.68 34.61 -19.81
N ALA A 419 -7.14 33.65 -20.55
CA ALA A 419 -6.06 32.83 -20.03
C ALA A 419 -4.81 33.70 -19.75
N PRO A 420 -4.05 33.43 -18.67
CA PRO A 420 -2.79 34.12 -18.42
C PRO A 420 -1.86 34.03 -19.63
N ARG A 421 -1.27 35.13 -20.05
CA ARG A 421 -0.34 35.18 -21.19
C ARG A 421 0.88 34.28 -20.97
N HIS A 422 1.40 34.31 -19.75
CA HIS A 422 2.62 33.62 -19.37
C HIS A 422 2.57 33.23 -17.90
N ILE A 423 2.89 31.98 -17.62
CA ILE A 423 3.09 31.47 -16.26
C ILE A 423 4.47 30.82 -16.26
N SER A 424 5.34 31.25 -15.35
CA SER A 424 6.62 30.58 -15.10
C SER A 424 6.84 30.36 -13.63
N GLN A 425 7.35 29.19 -13.32
CA GLN A 425 7.74 28.80 -11.98
C GLN A 425 9.12 28.17 -12.04
N MET A 426 10.01 28.59 -11.14
CA MET A 426 11.33 27.99 -10.95
C MET A 426 11.54 27.74 -9.47
N VAL A 427 12.07 26.59 -9.16
CA VAL A 427 12.43 26.18 -7.82
C VAL A 427 13.83 25.59 -7.84
N VAL A 428 14.68 26.05 -6.93
CA VAL A 428 15.99 25.47 -6.67
C VAL A 428 16.06 25.15 -5.19
N LYS A 429 16.42 23.92 -4.84
CA LYS A 429 16.60 23.49 -3.46
C LYS A 429 17.96 22.84 -3.29
N MET A 430 18.60 23.13 -2.18
CA MET A 430 19.87 22.51 -1.77
C MET A 430 19.74 22.12 -0.29
N ALA A 431 20.02 20.84 0.00
CA ALA A 431 20.09 20.32 1.35
C ALA A 431 21.54 19.98 1.69
N THR A 432 21.95 20.31 2.90
CA THR A 432 23.27 19.99 3.43
C THR A 432 23.14 19.31 4.79
N ASN A 433 24.05 18.41 5.11
CA ASN A 433 24.00 17.67 6.38
C ASN A 433 24.22 18.58 7.60
N TYR A 434 25.01 19.65 7.44
CA TYR A 434 25.40 20.52 8.56
C TYR A 434 24.62 21.83 8.62
N PHE A 435 24.37 22.45 7.46
CA PHE A 435 23.81 23.81 7.39
C PHE A 435 22.31 23.83 7.18
N GLY A 436 21.65 22.67 7.03
CA GLY A 436 20.23 22.59 6.75
C GLY A 436 19.91 22.74 5.25
N SER A 437 18.69 23.15 4.95
CA SER A 437 18.14 23.21 3.59
C SER A 437 17.84 24.64 3.17
N PHE A 438 18.21 24.98 1.95
CA PHE A 438 17.94 26.25 1.30
C PHE A 438 17.02 26.03 0.11
N ALA A 439 16.09 26.95 -0.12
CA ALA A 439 15.31 26.96 -1.33
C ALA A 439 15.14 28.38 -1.87
N VAL A 440 15.19 28.51 -3.19
CA VAL A 440 14.86 29.73 -3.92
C VAL A 440 13.71 29.42 -4.86
N ASN A 441 12.64 30.20 -4.77
CA ASN A 441 11.47 30.06 -5.63
C ASN A 441 11.23 31.37 -6.39
N TYR A 442 11.01 31.25 -7.67
CA TYR A 442 10.58 32.34 -8.55
C TYR A 442 9.26 31.97 -9.17
N THR A 443 8.28 32.88 -9.10
CA THR A 443 6.98 32.72 -9.75
C THR A 443 6.66 34.01 -10.52
N GLN A 444 6.21 33.82 -11.74
CA GLN A 444 5.71 34.93 -12.59
C GLN A 444 4.39 34.49 -13.22
N GLN A 445 3.39 35.37 -13.13
CA GLN A 445 2.13 35.21 -13.86
C GLN A 445 1.78 36.57 -14.50
N ALA A 446 1.72 36.56 -15.80
CA ALA A 446 1.35 37.75 -16.61
C ALA A 446 -0.03 37.53 -17.22
N PHE A 447 -0.92 38.47 -17.00
CA PHE A 447 -2.25 38.51 -17.58
C PHE A 447 -2.30 39.48 -18.76
N ARG A 448 -3.45 39.57 -19.46
CA ARG A 448 -3.69 40.49 -20.55
C ARG A 448 -4.64 41.62 -20.19
N ASP A 449 -5.54 41.33 -19.25
CA ASP A 449 -6.67 42.14 -18.81
C ASP A 449 -6.55 42.64 -17.38
N MET A 450 -5.51 42.20 -16.68
CA MET A 450 -5.21 42.65 -15.33
C MET A 450 -3.70 42.66 -15.08
N GLU A 451 -3.31 43.27 -13.99
CA GLU A 451 -1.91 43.30 -13.56
C GLU A 451 -1.39 41.88 -13.26
N GLY A 452 -0.21 41.60 -13.77
CA GLY A 452 0.53 40.40 -13.43
C GLY A 452 1.30 40.55 -12.12
N TYR A 453 1.72 39.41 -11.56
CA TYR A 453 2.59 39.41 -10.39
C TYR A 453 3.87 38.62 -10.65
N LYS A 454 4.93 39.04 -9.97
CA LYS A 454 6.19 38.30 -9.86
C LYS A 454 6.59 38.23 -8.42
N SER A 455 7.08 37.08 -7.98
CA SER A 455 7.62 36.91 -6.65
C SER A 455 8.94 36.14 -6.70
N LEU A 456 9.87 36.55 -5.86
CA LEU A 456 11.12 35.85 -5.61
C LEU A 456 11.19 35.59 -4.10
N SER A 457 11.29 34.34 -3.69
CA SER A 457 11.43 33.99 -2.28
C SER A 457 12.66 33.12 -2.06
N GLY A 458 13.38 33.41 -0.98
CA GLY A 458 14.42 32.58 -0.41
C GLY A 458 13.94 32.01 0.92
N SER A 459 14.17 30.74 1.16
CA SER A 459 13.85 30.08 2.42
C SER A 459 14.99 29.22 2.91
N TYR A 460 15.11 29.14 4.23
CA TYR A 460 16.07 28.34 4.94
C TYR A 460 15.36 27.54 6.02
N VAL A 461 15.70 26.26 6.13
CA VAL A 461 15.16 25.36 7.17
C VAL A 461 16.30 24.54 7.75
N ARG A 462 16.36 24.48 9.07
CA ARG A 462 17.35 23.68 9.81
C ARG A 462 16.67 22.97 10.98
N GLU A 463 16.97 21.70 11.13
CA GLU A 463 16.70 20.96 12.35
C GLU A 463 17.78 21.30 13.38
N VAL A 464 17.36 21.71 14.58
CA VAL A 464 18.23 21.98 15.72
C VAL A 464 18.05 20.84 16.71
N ALA A 465 19.10 20.02 16.84
CA ALA A 465 19.06 18.82 17.66
C ALA A 465 18.55 19.08 19.09
N GLY A 466 17.55 18.31 19.51
CA GLY A 466 16.92 18.44 20.84
C GLY A 466 16.01 19.65 21.04
N LEU A 467 15.91 20.56 20.06
CA LEU A 467 15.07 21.76 20.16
C LEU A 467 13.92 21.76 19.14
N GLY A 468 14.15 21.29 17.90
CA GLY A 468 13.12 21.28 16.85
C GLY A 468 13.56 21.95 15.57
N ASN A 469 12.63 22.54 14.80
CA ASN A 469 12.90 23.09 13.47
C ASN A 469 12.86 24.62 13.45
N LEU A 470 13.92 25.19 12.92
CA LEU A 470 14.04 26.62 12.62
C LEU A 470 13.77 26.86 11.13
N SER A 471 12.92 27.79 10.77
CA SER A 471 12.74 28.25 9.40
C SER A 471 12.77 29.79 9.30
N ALA A 472 13.38 30.27 8.23
CA ALA A 472 13.39 31.70 7.88
C ALA A 472 13.10 31.82 6.39
N SER A 473 12.33 32.84 6.01
CA SER A 473 12.08 33.14 4.61
C SER A 473 12.01 34.63 4.35
N VAL A 474 12.47 35.03 3.18
CA VAL A 474 12.32 36.38 2.64
C VAL A 474 11.60 36.27 1.28
N THR A 475 10.58 37.07 1.09
CA THR A 475 9.84 37.13 -0.16
C THR A 475 9.82 38.56 -0.67
N ARG A 476 10.19 38.75 -1.95
CA ARG A 476 10.08 39.97 -2.65
C ARG A 476 8.95 39.89 -3.66
N TYR A 477 7.96 40.75 -3.53
CA TYR A 477 6.88 40.92 -4.51
C TYR A 477 7.21 42.09 -5.43
N LEU A 478 7.07 41.86 -6.72
CA LEU A 478 7.29 42.83 -7.76
C LEU A 478 5.95 43.05 -8.48
N ASN A 479 5.24 44.14 -8.13
CA ASN A 479 4.00 44.51 -8.76
C ASN A 479 4.27 45.54 -9.89
N ALA A 480 3.34 45.69 -10.85
CA ALA A 480 3.49 46.60 -11.98
C ALA A 480 3.59 48.09 -11.57
N GLU A 481 2.98 48.47 -10.44
CA GLU A 481 3.11 49.80 -9.83
C GLU A 481 4.48 50.10 -9.22
N ALA A 482 5.50 49.31 -9.51
CA ALA A 482 6.89 49.48 -9.07
C ALA A 482 7.11 49.48 -7.53
N LYS A 483 6.13 49.11 -6.73
CA LYS A 483 6.31 48.94 -5.28
C LYS A 483 6.88 47.58 -4.96
N THR A 484 8.16 47.56 -4.65
CA THR A 484 8.80 46.38 -4.10
C THR A 484 8.35 46.18 -2.68
N VAL A 485 7.69 45.05 -2.42
CA VAL A 485 7.24 44.69 -1.09
C VAL A 485 8.08 43.50 -0.58
N PHE A 486 8.72 43.66 0.57
CA PHE A 486 9.45 42.58 1.23
C PHE A 486 8.61 42.00 2.35
N GLY A 487 8.52 40.68 2.38
CA GLY A 487 8.00 39.94 3.51
C GLY A 487 9.11 39.10 4.13
N LEU A 488 9.28 39.23 5.43
CA LEU A 488 10.18 38.39 6.23
C LEU A 488 9.32 37.48 7.10
N ASN A 489 9.67 36.23 7.17
CA ASN A 489 9.03 35.27 8.09
C ASN A 489 10.12 34.45 8.78
N PHE A 490 9.96 34.35 10.10
CA PHE A 490 10.79 33.51 10.96
C PHE A 490 9.86 32.60 11.75
N SER A 491 10.13 31.31 11.76
CA SER A 491 9.35 30.33 12.53
C SER A 491 10.28 29.35 13.23
N MET A 492 9.98 29.07 14.48
CA MET A 492 10.68 28.09 15.29
C MET A 492 9.67 27.14 15.92
N ASN A 493 9.78 25.85 15.59
CA ASN A 493 8.97 24.79 16.18
C ASN A 493 9.83 24.04 17.21
N LEU A 494 9.40 24.07 18.45
CA LEU A 494 10.07 23.43 19.58
C LEU A 494 9.33 22.15 19.95
N ASP A 495 10.03 21.04 20.08
CA ASP A 495 9.49 19.82 20.68
C ASP A 495 9.81 19.81 22.17
N LEU A 496 8.76 19.92 22.98
CA LEU A 496 8.85 19.93 24.46
C LEU A 496 8.61 18.54 25.07
N GLY A 497 8.62 17.49 24.22
CA GLY A 497 8.39 16.12 24.63
C GLY A 497 6.96 15.82 25.07
N LYS A 498 6.63 14.55 25.33
CA LYS A 498 5.31 14.09 25.82
C LYS A 498 4.12 14.70 25.07
N ARG A 499 4.22 14.83 23.72
CA ARG A 499 3.19 15.43 22.83
C ARG A 499 2.99 16.94 23.02
N ARG A 500 3.89 17.64 23.67
CA ARG A 500 3.86 19.10 23.84
C ARG A 500 4.75 19.75 22.80
N GLY A 501 4.37 20.92 22.34
CA GLY A 501 5.17 21.71 21.41
C GLY A 501 4.94 23.21 21.65
N ALA A 502 5.92 23.98 21.26
CA ALA A 502 5.80 25.42 21.15
C ALA A 502 6.14 25.85 19.72
N ASN A 503 5.44 26.83 19.21
CA ASN A 503 5.75 27.48 17.95
C ASN A 503 5.85 28.97 18.15
N ILE A 504 6.94 29.57 17.71
CA ILE A 504 7.15 31.01 17.63
C ILE A 504 7.15 31.36 16.15
N ASN A 505 6.30 32.30 15.76
CA ASN A 505 6.27 32.81 14.39
C ASN A 505 6.34 34.34 14.45
N ILE A 506 7.28 34.89 13.69
CA ILE A 506 7.47 36.33 13.54
C ILE A 506 7.42 36.64 12.06
N SER A 507 6.55 37.53 11.65
CA SER A 507 6.45 37.99 10.26
C SER A 507 6.44 39.52 10.21
N ALA A 508 7.22 40.02 9.30
CA ALA A 508 7.26 41.45 9.01
C ALA A 508 6.92 41.67 7.54
N LYS A 509 5.91 42.47 7.27
CA LYS A 509 5.49 42.82 5.90
C LYS A 509 4.95 44.25 5.88
N PRO A 510 4.96 44.94 4.74
CA PRO A 510 4.26 46.23 4.64
C PRO A 510 2.79 46.09 5.00
N GLY A 511 2.32 46.88 5.92
CA GLY A 511 0.96 46.81 6.46
C GLY A 511 0.82 46.12 7.81
N GLY A 512 1.92 45.67 8.44
CA GLY A 512 1.91 45.20 9.81
C GLY A 512 2.93 44.11 10.12
N ASN A 513 3.45 44.15 11.32
CA ASN A 513 4.30 43.11 11.88
C ASN A 513 3.47 42.17 12.73
N ASN A 514 3.77 40.91 12.71
CA ASN A 514 3.05 39.89 13.47
C ASN A 514 4.04 39.00 14.21
N ALA A 515 3.86 38.86 15.50
CA ALA A 515 4.58 37.89 16.33
C ALA A 515 3.58 37.03 17.09
N ASN A 516 3.65 35.75 16.95
CA ASN A 516 2.76 34.80 17.61
C ASN A 516 3.56 33.74 18.38
N LEU A 517 3.16 33.51 19.59
CA LEU A 517 3.59 32.36 20.40
C LEU A 517 2.41 31.39 20.51
N GLN A 518 2.64 30.15 20.16
CA GLN A 518 1.67 29.08 20.36
C GLN A 518 2.29 27.98 21.22
N LEU A 519 1.56 27.57 22.24
CA LEU A 519 1.85 26.40 23.07
C LEU A 519 0.75 25.39 22.85
N ASN A 520 1.10 24.12 22.63
CA ASN A 520 0.12 23.06 22.38
C ASN A 520 0.51 21.73 23.01
N ARG A 521 -0.52 20.98 23.36
CA ARG A 521 -0.45 19.56 23.65
C ARG A 521 -1.37 18.82 22.70
N ARG A 522 -0.80 17.95 21.86
CA ARG A 522 -1.56 17.16 20.88
C ARG A 522 -2.40 16.09 21.58
N LEU A 523 -3.57 15.79 21.01
CA LEU A 523 -4.39 14.65 21.41
C LEU A 523 -3.60 13.34 21.26
N PRO A 524 -3.82 12.33 22.12
CA PRO A 524 -3.26 11.00 21.96
C PRO A 524 -3.92 10.27 20.77
N ALA A 525 -3.41 9.10 20.38
CA ALA A 525 -4.08 8.24 19.41
C ALA A 525 -5.41 7.68 19.96
N GLY A 526 -5.47 7.34 21.26
CA GLY A 526 -6.67 6.92 21.98
C GLY A 526 -7.45 8.09 22.62
N SER A 527 -8.13 7.82 23.73
CA SER A 527 -8.84 8.85 24.50
C SER A 527 -7.89 9.77 25.25
N GLY A 528 -8.23 11.06 25.36
CA GLY A 528 -7.45 12.02 26.12
C GLY A 528 -7.74 13.47 25.81
N VAL A 529 -6.95 14.34 26.41
CA VAL A 529 -7.10 15.80 26.37
C VAL A 529 -5.90 16.43 25.69
N GLY A 530 -6.17 17.39 24.82
CA GLY A 530 -5.22 18.33 24.22
C GLY A 530 -5.55 19.78 24.61
N TYR A 531 -4.61 20.68 24.36
CA TYR A 531 -4.85 22.12 24.48
C TYR A 531 -4.01 22.89 23.48
N ARG A 532 -4.45 24.11 23.15
CA ARG A 532 -3.73 25.07 22.33
C ARG A 532 -3.91 26.47 22.96
N LEU A 533 -2.80 27.14 23.21
CA LEU A 533 -2.75 28.52 23.67
C LEU A 533 -2.03 29.33 22.61
N VAL A 534 -2.58 30.46 22.24
CA VAL A 534 -2.01 31.38 21.26
C VAL A 534 -1.96 32.77 21.87
N SER A 535 -0.82 33.45 21.80
CA SER A 535 -0.65 34.85 22.16
C SER A 535 0.01 35.59 21.00
N GLY A 536 -0.68 36.57 20.44
CA GLY A 536 -0.12 37.52 19.47
C GLY A 536 0.50 38.70 20.20
N LEU A 537 1.70 39.09 19.76
CA LEU A 537 2.48 40.20 20.30
C LEU A 537 2.62 41.32 19.23
N SER A 538 1.54 41.71 18.57
CA SER A 538 1.62 42.63 17.44
C SER A 538 0.40 43.52 17.34
N ASP A 539 0.30 44.33 16.31
CA ASP A 539 -0.81 45.24 15.99
C ASP A 539 -2.20 44.56 16.04
N THR A 540 -2.25 43.23 15.95
CA THR A 540 -3.44 42.41 16.21
C THR A 540 -3.28 41.68 17.53
N ASP A 541 -3.59 42.35 18.68
CA ASP A 541 -3.63 41.70 19.99
C ASP A 541 -4.63 40.51 19.94
N ARG A 542 -4.08 39.31 19.72
CA ARG A 542 -4.84 38.06 19.62
C ARG A 542 -4.42 37.12 20.73
N ARG A 543 -5.37 36.77 21.56
CA ARG A 543 -5.20 35.74 22.61
C ARG A 543 -6.23 34.67 22.42
N GLU A 544 -5.83 33.41 22.47
CA GLU A 544 -6.75 32.31 22.30
C GLU A 544 -6.34 31.12 23.17
N ALA A 545 -7.31 30.53 23.84
CA ALA A 545 -7.16 29.26 24.55
C ALA A 545 -8.20 28.26 24.03
N GLU A 546 -7.74 27.05 23.71
CA GLU A 546 -8.58 25.94 23.26
C GLU A 546 -8.25 24.71 24.10
N VAL A 547 -9.28 23.98 24.52
CA VAL A 547 -9.19 22.64 25.09
C VAL A 547 -9.92 21.69 24.19
N SER A 548 -9.28 20.56 23.87
CA SER A 548 -9.83 19.50 23.02
C SER A 548 -9.88 18.20 23.80
N LEU A 549 -11.00 17.49 23.71
CA LEU A 549 -11.25 16.17 24.27
C LEU A 549 -11.49 15.17 23.15
N GLN A 550 -10.84 14.04 23.24
CA GLN A 550 -11.09 12.90 22.37
C GLN A 550 -11.43 11.66 23.20
N ASN A 551 -12.48 10.95 22.80
CA ASN A 551 -12.85 9.66 23.39
C ASN A 551 -13.24 8.65 22.30
N GLY A 552 -13.76 7.50 22.68
CA GLY A 552 -14.17 6.45 21.73
C GLY A 552 -15.29 6.86 20.78
N VAL A 553 -16.14 7.81 21.17
CA VAL A 553 -17.37 8.19 20.43
C VAL A 553 -17.24 9.52 19.69
N GLY A 554 -16.24 10.36 19.99
CA GLY A 554 -16.13 11.64 19.31
C GLY A 554 -14.91 12.49 19.70
N ASN A 555 -14.81 13.63 19.02
CA ASN A 555 -13.89 14.71 19.31
C ASN A 555 -14.68 15.98 19.61
N TYR A 556 -14.27 16.68 20.65
CA TYR A 556 -14.91 17.90 21.16
C TYR A 556 -13.86 18.96 21.37
N SER A 557 -14.16 20.22 21.07
CA SER A 557 -13.30 21.33 21.44
C SER A 557 -14.10 22.53 21.91
N LEU A 558 -13.53 23.28 22.86
CA LEU A 558 -14.00 24.55 23.31
C LEU A 558 -12.83 25.54 23.24
N ALA A 559 -13.06 26.69 22.67
CA ALA A 559 -12.08 27.74 22.54
C ALA A 559 -12.69 29.10 22.96
N ALA A 560 -11.90 29.89 23.67
CA ALA A 560 -12.18 31.30 23.93
C ALA A 560 -11.04 32.12 23.35
N GLY A 561 -11.34 33.21 22.67
CA GLY A 561 -10.34 34.07 22.07
C GLY A 561 -10.75 35.53 22.14
N GLN A 562 -9.75 36.39 22.17
CA GLN A 562 -9.90 37.85 22.08
C GLN A 562 -9.01 38.34 20.92
N SER A 563 -9.55 39.19 20.05
CA SER A 563 -8.80 39.84 19.00
C SER A 563 -9.32 41.26 18.83
N GLN A 564 -8.45 42.26 18.85
CA GLN A 564 -8.84 43.68 18.72
C GLN A 564 -9.94 44.11 19.70
N GLY A 565 -9.87 43.62 20.91
CA GLY A 565 -10.87 43.96 21.97
C GLY A 565 -12.15 43.12 21.90
N GLN A 566 -12.40 42.36 20.83
CA GLN A 566 -13.59 41.56 20.65
C GLN A 566 -13.35 40.14 21.17
N THR A 567 -14.28 39.63 21.95
CA THR A 567 -14.23 38.27 22.52
C THR A 567 -15.13 37.32 21.71
N ALA A 568 -14.61 36.13 21.41
CA ALA A 568 -15.34 35.08 20.74
C ALA A 568 -15.20 33.74 21.47
N PHE A 569 -16.29 32.98 21.52
CA PHE A 569 -16.33 31.62 22.04
C PHE A 569 -16.67 30.67 20.91
N ARG A 570 -15.94 29.54 20.83
CA ARG A 570 -16.14 28.54 19.80
C ARG A 570 -16.28 27.16 20.42
N GLY A 571 -17.24 26.40 19.95
CA GLY A 571 -17.44 25.00 20.31
C GLY A 571 -17.52 24.13 19.09
N SER A 572 -16.93 22.94 19.16
CA SER A 572 -17.13 21.93 18.11
C SER A 572 -17.35 20.53 18.70
N ALA A 573 -18.16 19.75 18.00
CA ALA A 573 -18.36 18.34 18.30
C ALA A 573 -18.40 17.56 16.99
N SER A 574 -17.67 16.44 16.91
CA SER A 574 -17.68 15.58 15.72
C SER A 574 -17.54 14.12 16.12
N GLY A 575 -18.22 13.26 15.34
CA GLY A 575 -18.22 11.83 15.56
C GLY A 575 -18.82 11.07 14.38
N GLY A 576 -19.14 9.82 14.59
CA GLY A 576 -19.78 8.96 13.62
C GLY A 576 -20.67 7.92 14.29
N VAL A 577 -21.59 7.36 13.49
CA VAL A 577 -22.42 6.21 13.86
C VAL A 577 -22.29 5.20 12.74
N ALA A 578 -21.81 3.99 13.05
CA ALA A 578 -21.70 2.88 12.12
C ALA A 578 -22.88 1.92 12.28
N PHE A 579 -23.39 1.37 11.18
CA PHE A 579 -24.45 0.36 11.11
C PHE A 579 -23.93 -0.82 10.32
N LEU A 580 -23.70 -1.95 10.98
CA LEU A 580 -23.15 -3.14 10.35
C LEU A 580 -23.39 -4.38 11.21
N GLY A 581 -23.61 -5.54 10.59
CA GLY A 581 -23.79 -6.81 11.28
C GLY A 581 -24.96 -6.85 12.24
N GLY A 582 -26.05 -6.10 11.96
CA GLY A 582 -27.25 -6.00 12.80
C GLY A 582 -27.08 -5.11 14.04
N SER A 583 -25.95 -4.40 14.17
CA SER A 583 -25.63 -3.55 15.32
C SER A 583 -25.34 -2.11 14.90
N SER A 584 -25.47 -1.18 15.85
CA SER A 584 -25.10 0.22 15.69
C SER A 584 -24.06 0.63 16.74
N PHE A 585 -23.10 1.44 16.32
CA PHE A 585 -21.98 1.85 17.17
C PHE A 585 -21.71 3.34 17.01
N PHE A 586 -21.62 4.04 18.13
CA PHE A 586 -21.05 5.38 18.13
C PHE A 586 -19.51 5.29 18.04
N SER A 587 -18.93 6.18 17.27
CA SER A 587 -17.49 6.22 17.06
C SER A 587 -16.98 7.63 16.79
N ARG A 588 -15.66 7.79 16.77
CA ARG A 588 -15.05 8.94 16.09
C ARG A 588 -15.37 8.87 14.59
N ARG A 589 -15.16 9.99 13.88
CA ARG A 589 -15.41 10.03 12.43
C ARG A 589 -14.70 8.88 11.71
N ILE A 590 -15.46 8.16 10.91
CA ILE A 590 -14.96 7.08 10.05
C ILE A 590 -14.44 7.72 8.75
N THR A 591 -13.14 7.68 8.54
CA THR A 591 -12.47 8.32 7.38
C THR A 591 -12.04 7.34 6.33
N ASP A 592 -11.72 6.11 6.71
CA ASP A 592 -11.34 5.00 5.85
C ASP A 592 -12.32 3.83 6.09
N SER A 593 -11.85 2.64 6.31
CA SER A 593 -12.67 1.44 6.45
C SER A 593 -12.74 0.98 7.91
N PHE A 594 -13.67 0.08 8.20
CA PHE A 594 -13.87 -0.43 9.55
C PHE A 594 -14.34 -1.89 9.53
N ALA A 595 -14.37 -2.53 10.69
CA ALA A 595 -14.97 -3.84 10.87
C ALA A 595 -15.83 -3.88 12.13
N VAL A 596 -16.86 -4.73 12.12
CA VAL A 596 -17.52 -5.20 13.34
C VAL A 596 -16.96 -6.58 13.64
N VAL A 597 -16.25 -6.69 14.76
CA VAL A 597 -15.75 -7.95 15.27
C VAL A 597 -16.81 -8.56 16.16
N GLN A 598 -17.12 -9.82 15.92
CA GLN A 598 -18.14 -10.58 16.67
C GLN A 598 -17.47 -11.78 17.37
N VAL A 599 -17.57 -11.80 18.69
CA VAL A 599 -17.20 -12.92 19.59
C VAL A 599 -18.43 -13.27 20.39
N PRO A 600 -19.37 -14.04 19.81
CA PRO A 600 -20.70 -14.24 20.38
C PRO A 600 -20.64 -14.81 21.80
N GLY A 601 -21.37 -14.19 22.73
CA GLY A 601 -21.45 -14.62 24.13
C GLY A 601 -20.32 -14.12 25.05
N TYR A 602 -19.28 -13.43 24.51
CA TYR A 602 -18.14 -12.99 25.30
C TYR A 602 -17.96 -11.49 25.29
N ALA A 603 -18.30 -10.85 26.41
CA ALA A 603 -18.11 -9.42 26.65
C ALA A 603 -16.69 -9.11 27.15
N GLY A 604 -16.18 -7.92 26.85
CA GLY A 604 -14.90 -7.42 27.35
C GLY A 604 -13.66 -8.02 26.69
N VAL A 605 -13.81 -8.84 25.65
CA VAL A 605 -12.69 -9.41 24.90
C VAL A 605 -11.92 -8.31 24.17
N GLY A 606 -10.61 -8.23 24.40
CA GLY A 606 -9.72 -7.27 23.75
C GLY A 606 -9.57 -7.57 22.26
N ILE A 607 -9.75 -6.53 21.41
CA ILE A 607 -9.58 -6.61 19.97
C ILE A 607 -8.35 -5.79 19.59
N TYR A 608 -7.42 -6.44 18.91
CA TYR A 608 -6.17 -5.85 18.45
C TYR A 608 -6.19 -5.66 16.93
N ALA A 609 -5.71 -4.53 16.47
CA ALA A 609 -5.37 -4.29 15.08
C ALA A 609 -3.87 -4.00 14.98
N ASP A 610 -3.16 -4.70 14.11
CA ASP A 610 -1.71 -4.59 13.92
C ASP A 610 -0.95 -4.60 15.28
N ASN A 611 -1.30 -5.54 16.18
CA ASN A 611 -0.76 -5.73 17.52
C ASN A 611 -1.02 -4.59 18.55
N GLN A 612 -1.94 -3.66 18.24
CA GLN A 612 -2.35 -2.61 19.18
C GLN A 612 -3.78 -2.84 19.65
N LEU A 613 -4.00 -2.83 20.96
CA LEU A 613 -5.35 -2.89 21.53
C LEU A 613 -6.16 -1.69 21.07
N SER A 614 -7.21 -1.94 20.30
CA SER A 614 -8.03 -0.91 19.68
C SER A 614 -9.38 -0.73 20.36
N THR A 615 -10.03 -1.82 20.77
CA THR A 615 -11.36 -1.80 21.36
C THR A 615 -11.61 -3.09 22.17
N ARG A 616 -12.78 -3.18 22.82
CA ARG A 616 -13.25 -4.40 23.50
C ARG A 616 -14.68 -4.70 23.09
N THR A 617 -15.07 -5.98 23.16
CA THR A 617 -16.44 -6.40 22.87
C THR A 617 -17.44 -5.88 23.93
N ASP A 618 -18.63 -5.52 23.47
CA ASP A 618 -19.76 -5.12 24.30
C ASP A 618 -20.45 -6.32 24.98
N SER A 619 -21.56 -6.08 25.68
CA SER A 619 -22.34 -7.12 26.34
C SER A 619 -22.91 -8.20 25.41
N LYS A 620 -22.97 -7.94 24.10
CA LYS A 620 -23.40 -8.90 23.07
C LYS A 620 -22.25 -9.57 22.35
N GLY A 621 -21.00 -9.31 22.75
CA GLY A 621 -19.82 -9.83 22.11
C GLY A 621 -19.45 -9.11 20.81
N ASN A 622 -19.95 -7.89 20.56
CA ASN A 622 -19.64 -7.11 19.36
C ASN A 622 -18.68 -5.96 19.68
N ALA A 623 -17.79 -5.65 18.74
CA ALA A 623 -16.90 -4.51 18.85
C ALA A 623 -16.71 -3.80 17.50
N LEU A 624 -16.72 -2.47 17.51
CA LEU A 624 -16.39 -1.68 16.33
C LEU A 624 -14.89 -1.41 16.29
N LEU A 625 -14.25 -1.83 15.22
CA LEU A 625 -12.84 -1.58 14.92
C LEU A 625 -12.75 -0.58 13.75
N THR A 626 -12.36 0.67 14.02
CA THR A 626 -12.24 1.73 13.01
C THR A 626 -10.79 1.93 12.57
N GLY A 627 -10.60 2.57 11.40
CA GLY A 627 -9.27 2.94 10.90
C GLY A 627 -8.52 1.79 10.22
N LEU A 628 -9.24 0.81 9.72
CA LEU A 628 -8.66 -0.22 8.85
C LEU A 628 -8.24 0.43 7.52
N ARG A 629 -7.08 0.02 7.03
CA ARG A 629 -6.53 0.48 5.75
C ARG A 629 -7.22 -0.24 4.60
N SER A 630 -7.87 0.53 3.74
CA SER A 630 -8.53 -0.01 2.56
C SER A 630 -7.52 -0.61 1.56
N TYR A 631 -7.92 -1.70 0.92
CA TYR A 631 -7.13 -2.47 -0.06
C TYR A 631 -5.79 -3.00 0.48
N GLN A 632 -5.63 -3.05 1.79
CA GLN A 632 -4.45 -3.60 2.46
C GLN A 632 -4.87 -4.62 3.50
N LYS A 633 -3.99 -5.57 3.73
CA LYS A 633 -4.15 -6.55 4.81
C LYS A 633 -4.05 -5.84 6.16
N ASN A 634 -5.08 -6.02 6.98
CA ASN A 634 -5.12 -5.60 8.38
C ASN A 634 -5.25 -6.86 9.23
N LEU A 635 -4.30 -7.05 10.13
CA LEU A 635 -4.29 -8.19 11.03
C LEU A 635 -5.19 -7.88 12.23
N VAL A 636 -6.27 -8.63 12.37
CA VAL A 636 -7.21 -8.50 13.49
C VAL A 636 -7.10 -9.72 14.40
N ARG A 637 -6.84 -9.50 15.68
CA ARG A 637 -6.64 -10.55 16.68
C ARG A 637 -7.51 -10.31 17.91
N ILE A 638 -8.00 -11.39 18.51
CA ILE A 638 -8.68 -11.36 19.81
C ILE A 638 -7.72 -11.75 20.94
N GLU A 639 -7.99 -11.23 22.15
CA GLU A 639 -7.20 -11.54 23.34
C GLU A 639 -7.69 -12.84 23.99
N GLN A 640 -6.93 -13.90 23.87
CA GLN A 640 -7.29 -15.23 24.41
C GLN A 640 -7.46 -15.20 25.93
N SER A 641 -6.66 -14.45 26.66
CA SER A 641 -6.73 -14.39 28.13
C SER A 641 -8.04 -13.79 28.68
N ASN A 642 -8.84 -13.14 27.82
CA ASN A 642 -10.15 -12.61 28.19
C ASN A 642 -11.29 -13.61 27.93
N ILE A 643 -11.00 -14.79 27.41
CA ILE A 643 -11.97 -15.84 27.11
C ILE A 643 -11.79 -16.95 28.15
N PRO A 644 -12.88 -17.47 28.76
CA PRO A 644 -12.79 -18.55 29.76
C PRO A 644 -12.14 -19.80 29.20
N LEU A 645 -11.55 -20.59 30.08
CA LEU A 645 -10.85 -21.87 29.74
C LEU A 645 -11.80 -22.94 29.19
N ASP A 646 -13.10 -22.83 29.49
CA ASP A 646 -14.15 -23.72 28.99
C ASP A 646 -14.63 -23.34 27.57
N ALA A 647 -13.89 -22.52 26.86
CA ALA A 647 -14.22 -22.07 25.52
C ALA A 647 -13.19 -22.53 24.50
N GLN A 648 -13.66 -23.21 23.48
CA GLN A 648 -12.87 -23.58 22.29
C GLN A 648 -12.86 -22.43 21.28
N ILE A 649 -11.69 -22.07 20.82
CA ILE A 649 -11.48 -20.97 19.88
C ILE A 649 -10.86 -21.56 18.60
N ASP A 650 -11.60 -21.50 17.50
CA ASP A 650 -11.13 -22.04 16.22
C ASP A 650 -9.98 -21.19 15.62
N THR A 651 -10.03 -19.87 15.81
CA THR A 651 -8.99 -18.96 15.34
C THR A 651 -8.87 -17.71 16.22
N LEU A 652 -7.64 -17.33 16.53
CA LEU A 652 -7.32 -16.12 17.29
C LEU A 652 -7.07 -14.89 16.41
N GLN A 653 -6.95 -15.10 15.10
CA GLN A 653 -6.50 -14.09 14.16
C GLN A 653 -7.21 -14.22 12.82
N LEU A 654 -7.66 -13.10 12.27
CA LEU A 654 -8.25 -12.97 10.95
C LEU A 654 -7.61 -11.82 10.17
N ASP A 655 -7.47 -11.99 8.87
CA ASP A 655 -7.03 -10.97 7.94
C ASP A 655 -8.23 -10.22 7.37
N ALA A 656 -8.21 -8.89 7.45
CA ALA A 656 -9.24 -8.02 6.89
C ALA A 656 -8.67 -7.15 5.77
N VAL A 657 -9.25 -7.25 4.58
CA VAL A 657 -8.89 -6.42 3.42
C VAL A 657 -10.16 -5.70 2.93
N PRO A 658 -10.54 -4.58 3.56
CA PRO A 658 -11.77 -3.87 3.21
C PRO A 658 -11.63 -3.01 1.95
N TYR A 659 -12.74 -2.75 1.27
CA TYR A 659 -12.86 -1.68 0.28
C TYR A 659 -12.87 -0.31 0.96
N PHE A 660 -12.45 0.73 0.24
CA PHE A 660 -12.46 2.10 0.77
C PHE A 660 -13.87 2.52 1.22
N ARG A 661 -13.96 3.06 2.45
CA ARG A 661 -15.20 3.50 3.10
C ARG A 661 -16.27 2.41 3.17
N SER A 662 -15.85 1.18 3.41
CA SER A 662 -16.74 0.04 3.62
C SER A 662 -16.49 -0.62 4.98
N GLY A 663 -17.30 -1.61 5.29
CA GLY A 663 -17.16 -2.38 6.52
C GLY A 663 -17.23 -3.89 6.29
N LEU A 664 -16.52 -4.63 7.13
CA LEU A 664 -16.53 -6.10 7.17
C LEU A 664 -17.07 -6.59 8.50
N VAL A 665 -17.79 -7.71 8.48
CA VAL A 665 -18.12 -8.46 9.70
C VAL A 665 -17.09 -9.57 9.85
N LEU A 666 -16.30 -9.52 10.93
CA LEU A 666 -15.29 -10.50 11.27
C LEU A 666 -15.82 -11.34 12.43
N LYS A 667 -16.11 -12.60 12.16
CA LYS A 667 -16.62 -13.53 13.17
C LYS A 667 -15.49 -14.39 13.70
N PHE A 668 -15.33 -14.38 15.00
CA PHE A 668 -14.47 -15.31 15.72
C PHE A 668 -15.38 -16.35 16.37
N PRO A 669 -15.50 -17.55 15.79
CA PRO A 669 -16.32 -18.58 16.38
C PRO A 669 -15.68 -19.05 17.68
N VAL A 670 -16.35 -18.78 18.77
CA VAL A 670 -16.00 -19.28 20.08
C VAL A 670 -17.17 -20.13 20.53
N LYS A 671 -16.93 -21.40 20.74
CA LYS A 671 -17.91 -22.36 21.24
C LYS A 671 -17.60 -22.62 22.71
N ARG A 672 -18.65 -22.75 23.51
CA ARG A 672 -18.46 -23.26 24.86
C ARG A 672 -18.15 -24.75 24.76
N SER A 673 -16.98 -25.13 25.22
CA SER A 673 -16.56 -26.51 25.28
C SER A 673 -16.51 -26.89 26.76
N ARG A 674 -17.22 -27.96 27.16
CA ARG A 674 -17.09 -28.49 28.49
C ARG A 674 -15.78 -29.27 28.56
N GLY A 675 -14.83 -28.75 29.31
CA GLY A 675 -13.58 -29.44 29.63
C GLY A 675 -13.57 -29.94 31.06
N ALA A 676 -12.92 -31.05 31.31
CA ALA A 676 -12.76 -31.57 32.65
C ALA A 676 -11.44 -32.36 32.80
N LEU A 677 -10.96 -32.43 34.04
CA LEU A 677 -9.91 -33.34 34.45
C LEU A 677 -10.56 -34.58 35.13
N LEU A 678 -10.06 -35.74 34.84
CA LEU A 678 -10.38 -36.97 35.58
C LEU A 678 -9.14 -37.79 35.79
N THR A 679 -9.16 -38.62 36.80
CA THR A 679 -8.09 -39.60 37.07
C THR A 679 -8.57 -40.98 36.67
N VAL A 680 -7.79 -41.71 35.90
CA VAL A 680 -8.09 -43.11 35.56
C VAL A 680 -7.13 -44.02 36.27
N VAL A 681 -7.70 -45.06 36.91
CA VAL A 681 -6.95 -46.11 37.60
C VAL A 681 -7.29 -47.48 37.00
N LEU A 682 -6.37 -48.42 37.08
CA LEU A 682 -6.55 -49.79 36.67
C LEU A 682 -7.34 -50.57 37.72
N GLU A 683 -7.78 -51.79 37.43
CA GLU A 683 -8.55 -52.65 38.33
C GLU A 683 -7.79 -53.01 39.62
N ASN A 684 -6.46 -53.08 39.56
CA ASN A 684 -5.59 -53.32 40.72
C ASN A 684 -5.36 -52.06 41.59
N GLY A 685 -5.94 -50.91 41.25
CA GLY A 685 -5.77 -49.64 41.95
C GLY A 685 -4.54 -48.83 41.55
N GLU A 686 -3.72 -49.30 40.61
CA GLU A 686 -2.59 -48.56 40.09
C GLU A 686 -3.07 -47.48 39.11
N LEU A 687 -2.28 -46.40 38.96
CA LEU A 687 -2.60 -45.31 38.04
C LEU A 687 -2.43 -45.75 36.57
N LEU A 688 -3.33 -45.29 35.68
CA LEU A 688 -3.18 -45.54 34.26
C LEU A 688 -1.82 -45.00 33.77
N PRO A 689 -1.04 -45.76 33.00
CA PRO A 689 0.28 -45.36 32.54
C PRO A 689 0.23 -44.07 31.70
N ALA A 690 1.23 -43.20 31.90
CA ALA A 690 1.38 -41.99 31.10
C ALA A 690 1.56 -42.33 29.61
N GLY A 691 0.83 -41.64 28.74
CA GLY A 691 0.83 -41.87 27.29
C GLY A 691 -0.26 -42.87 26.84
N ALA A 692 -1.05 -43.47 27.74
CA ALA A 692 -2.29 -44.11 27.35
C ALA A 692 -3.24 -43.09 26.71
N GLN A 693 -4.07 -43.51 25.78
CA GLN A 693 -4.97 -42.65 25.04
C GLN A 693 -6.40 -42.83 25.49
N VAL A 694 -7.12 -41.75 25.64
CA VAL A 694 -8.55 -41.75 25.97
C VAL A 694 -9.28 -41.08 24.77
N GLU A 695 -10.32 -41.76 24.28
CA GLU A 695 -11.20 -41.21 23.25
C GLU A 695 -12.63 -41.04 23.79
N ILE A 696 -13.31 -39.99 23.29
CA ILE A 696 -14.74 -39.82 23.53
C ILE A 696 -15.46 -40.52 22.38
N ILE A 697 -16.24 -41.57 22.71
CA ILE A 697 -16.98 -42.33 21.69
C ILE A 697 -18.15 -41.50 21.23
N ASN A 698 -18.12 -41.04 19.98
CA ASN A 698 -19.23 -40.31 19.36
C ASN A 698 -19.62 -41.03 18.06
N GLU A 699 -20.82 -41.56 18.01
CA GLU A 699 -21.32 -42.34 16.85
C GLU A 699 -21.44 -41.52 15.56
N ASN A 700 -21.35 -40.18 15.64
CA ASN A 700 -21.55 -39.25 14.52
C ASN A 700 -20.23 -38.72 13.91
N ILE A 701 -19.06 -39.10 14.42
CA ILE A 701 -17.74 -38.60 13.99
C ILE A 701 -16.91 -39.76 13.44
N LEU A 702 -16.31 -39.55 12.27
CA LEU A 702 -15.51 -40.56 11.55
C LEU A 702 -14.10 -40.79 12.15
N GLU A 703 -13.58 -39.81 12.89
CA GLU A 703 -12.29 -39.91 13.63
C GLU A 703 -12.47 -39.23 14.99
N ASN A 704 -12.40 -40.05 16.06
CA ASN A 704 -12.47 -39.53 17.43
C ASN A 704 -11.14 -38.91 17.84
N GLU A 705 -11.19 -37.80 18.58
CA GLU A 705 -10.01 -37.14 19.12
C GLU A 705 -9.42 -37.97 20.25
N LEU A 706 -8.10 -38.16 20.25
CA LEU A 706 -7.37 -38.96 21.22
C LEU A 706 -6.68 -38.04 22.24
N TYR A 707 -7.01 -38.24 23.53
CA TYR A 707 -6.48 -37.45 24.64
C TYR A 707 -5.41 -38.26 25.39
N PRO A 708 -4.17 -37.76 25.48
CA PRO A 708 -3.12 -38.49 26.18
C PRO A 708 -3.29 -38.41 27.70
N THR A 709 -3.03 -39.51 28.41
CA THR A 709 -2.94 -39.55 29.87
C THR A 709 -1.62 -38.96 30.34
N GLY A 710 -1.66 -38.07 31.32
CA GLY A 710 -0.51 -37.46 31.98
C GLY A 710 0.08 -38.35 33.11
N MET A 711 1.11 -37.80 33.75
CA MET A 711 1.64 -38.43 34.99
C MET A 711 0.58 -38.40 36.08
N GLY A 712 0.40 -39.49 36.78
CA GLY A 712 -0.63 -39.59 37.81
C GLY A 712 -1.98 -40.12 37.31
N GLY A 713 -2.06 -40.66 36.09
CA GLY A 713 -3.30 -41.19 35.52
C GLY A 713 -4.32 -40.10 35.20
N GLU A 714 -3.92 -38.82 35.18
CA GLU A 714 -4.79 -37.70 34.87
C GLU A 714 -4.94 -37.53 33.38
N VAL A 715 -6.17 -37.26 32.93
CA VAL A 715 -6.48 -36.92 31.56
C VAL A 715 -7.35 -35.63 31.51
N TYR A 716 -7.00 -34.75 30.60
CA TYR A 716 -7.82 -33.58 30.32
C TYR A 716 -8.62 -33.81 29.04
N LEU A 717 -9.95 -33.80 29.18
CA LEU A 717 -10.88 -33.99 28.08
C LEU A 717 -11.56 -32.65 27.74
N THR A 718 -11.83 -32.43 26.46
CA THR A 718 -12.62 -31.31 25.95
C THR A 718 -13.84 -31.85 25.20
N GLU A 719 -14.75 -30.95 24.81
CA GLU A 719 -15.95 -31.28 24.05
C GLU A 719 -16.91 -32.27 24.72
N LEU A 720 -16.91 -32.29 26.06
CA LEU A 720 -17.80 -33.16 26.82
C LEU A 720 -19.27 -32.74 26.71
N GLU A 721 -20.15 -33.73 26.51
CA GLU A 721 -21.59 -33.62 26.63
C GLU A 721 -22.05 -33.84 28.07
N LEU A 722 -23.35 -33.83 28.36
CA LEU A 722 -23.88 -34.15 29.70
C LEU A 722 -23.62 -35.58 30.08
N GLU A 723 -23.63 -36.51 29.12
CA GLU A 723 -23.26 -37.92 29.29
C GLU A 723 -22.29 -38.29 28.16
N ASN A 724 -21.16 -38.87 28.53
CA ASN A 724 -20.10 -39.25 27.59
C ASN A 724 -19.75 -40.72 27.78
N GLN A 725 -19.45 -41.41 26.70
CA GLN A 725 -18.85 -42.72 26.72
C GLN A 725 -17.36 -42.57 26.38
N LEU A 726 -16.51 -43.03 27.27
CA LEU A 726 -15.05 -42.93 27.07
C LEU A 726 -14.48 -44.33 26.83
N ARG A 727 -13.51 -44.38 25.91
CA ARG A 727 -12.69 -45.59 25.71
C ARG A 727 -11.24 -45.22 26.00
N VAL A 728 -10.63 -45.99 26.91
CA VAL A 728 -9.21 -45.91 27.20
C VAL A 728 -8.49 -46.96 26.38
N ILE A 729 -7.40 -46.58 25.74
CA ILE A 729 -6.58 -47.48 24.92
C ILE A 729 -5.14 -47.47 25.48
N TRP A 730 -4.65 -48.63 25.83
CA TRP A 730 -3.27 -48.84 26.25
C TRP A 730 -2.69 -50.11 25.63
N LYS A 731 -1.64 -49.96 24.81
CA LYS A 731 -1.10 -51.04 23.98
C LYS A 731 -2.22 -51.63 23.08
N GLU A 732 -2.54 -52.90 23.20
CA GLU A 732 -3.60 -53.58 22.44
C GLU A 732 -4.88 -53.81 23.28
N GLN A 733 -4.95 -53.26 24.48
CA GLN A 733 -6.05 -53.40 25.42
C GLN A 733 -6.90 -52.15 25.48
N SER A 734 -8.18 -52.30 25.77
CA SER A 734 -9.08 -51.16 25.94
C SER A 734 -10.13 -51.43 27.01
N CYS A 735 -10.59 -50.37 27.66
CA CYS A 735 -11.75 -50.40 28.56
C CYS A 735 -12.69 -49.24 28.20
N GLU A 736 -13.96 -49.39 28.57
CA GLU A 736 -14.97 -48.33 28.35
C GLU A 736 -15.71 -48.05 29.67
N PHE A 737 -16.04 -46.77 29.87
CA PHE A 737 -16.86 -46.33 30.98
C PHE A 737 -17.64 -45.07 30.64
N SER A 738 -18.76 -44.82 31.36
CA SER A 738 -19.57 -43.64 31.23
C SER A 738 -19.06 -42.52 32.13
N LEU A 739 -19.02 -41.31 31.60
CA LEU A 739 -18.62 -40.10 32.30
C LEU A 739 -19.78 -39.08 32.27
N PRO A 740 -20.55 -38.94 33.36
CA PRO A 740 -21.53 -37.85 33.47
C PRO A 740 -20.84 -36.53 33.79
N PHE A 741 -21.21 -35.47 33.09
CA PHE A 741 -20.72 -34.12 33.35
C PHE A 741 -21.71 -33.37 34.25
N PRO A 742 -21.32 -32.98 35.48
CA PRO A 742 -22.22 -32.29 36.40
C PRO A 742 -22.48 -30.82 35.94
N GLU A 743 -23.62 -30.27 36.34
CA GLU A 743 -23.83 -28.83 36.27
C GLU A 743 -22.91 -28.12 37.26
N THR A 744 -21.90 -27.44 36.77
CA THR A 744 -20.89 -26.76 37.58
C THR A 744 -20.57 -25.39 37.02
N THR A 745 -20.15 -24.48 37.90
CA THR A 745 -19.60 -23.15 37.53
C THR A 745 -18.07 -23.18 37.48
N ASP A 746 -17.45 -24.29 37.85
CA ASP A 746 -16.01 -24.48 37.74
C ASP A 746 -15.64 -24.62 36.23
N PRO A 747 -14.80 -23.79 35.67
CA PRO A 747 -14.40 -23.89 34.27
C PRO A 747 -13.54 -25.11 33.94
N LEU A 748 -12.96 -25.76 34.96
CA LEU A 748 -12.13 -26.95 34.83
C LEU A 748 -12.38 -27.91 35.98
N PRO A 749 -13.57 -28.57 36.08
CA PRO A 749 -13.89 -29.44 37.16
C PRO A 749 -13.05 -30.73 37.10
N HIS A 750 -12.65 -31.23 38.25
CA HIS A 750 -12.10 -32.58 38.39
C HIS A 750 -13.25 -33.56 38.68
N LEU A 751 -13.55 -34.43 37.69
CA LEU A 751 -14.73 -35.31 37.74
C LEU A 751 -14.52 -36.62 38.59
N GLY A 752 -13.40 -36.69 39.31
CA GLY A 752 -13.10 -37.82 40.18
C GLY A 752 -12.25 -38.91 39.52
N THR A 753 -12.28 -40.10 40.14
CA THR A 753 -11.46 -41.23 39.72
C THR A 753 -12.35 -42.31 39.10
N TYR A 754 -11.98 -42.82 37.94
CA TYR A 754 -12.66 -43.87 37.20
C TYR A 754 -11.79 -45.10 37.06
N ILE A 755 -12.40 -46.27 37.17
CA ILE A 755 -11.68 -47.57 37.11
C ILE A 755 -11.79 -48.10 35.68
N CYS A 756 -10.68 -48.40 35.10
CA CYS A 756 -10.55 -49.04 33.79
C CYS A 756 -10.39 -50.56 34.02
N ILE A 757 -11.43 -51.34 33.69
CA ILE A 757 -11.48 -52.77 33.85
C ILE A 757 -11.02 -53.45 32.56
N GLY A 758 -10.07 -54.44 32.68
CA GLY A 758 -9.58 -55.21 31.53
C GLY A 758 -8.35 -54.63 30.83
N VAL A 759 -7.69 -53.64 31.45
CA VAL A 759 -6.39 -53.11 31.00
C VAL A 759 -5.36 -53.40 32.10
N GLU A 760 -4.26 -54.04 31.73
CA GLU A 760 -3.11 -54.31 32.58
C GLU A 760 -1.94 -53.33 32.30
N PRO A 761 -1.09 -53.02 33.31
CA PRO A 761 -0.04 -52.00 33.20
C PRO A 761 1.07 -52.26 32.15
#